data_1ae20ff63d2f986b6d3f29c62041fdba
#
_entry.id   1ae20ff63d2f986b6d3f29c62041fdba
#
_cell.length_a   1.000
_cell.length_b   1.000
_cell.length_c   1.000
_cell.angle_alpha   90.00
_cell.angle_beta   90.00
_cell.angle_gamma   90.00
#
_symmetry.space_group_name_H-M   'P 1'
#
loop_
_entity.id
_entity.type
_entity.pdbx_description
1 polymer ?
#
loop_
_entity_poly.entity_id
_entity_poly.type
_entity_poly.pdbx_seq_one_letter_code
_entity_poly.pdbx_strand_id
1 'polypeptide(L)'
;MKPMNALAAQLVLVLLLSFALPYPSLAEARTPAADSLSSPSTPRDSLLGVEAWSAWIEGQQALGALEEDEAAQLYALYERLRLVPLELNTLHEEELRQLPFLSDYQIYQLLRFRSDQGQLLSLGQLKLVPGWDAATLRLFVPIAACRYAPRVGALSTLEGRGQLELGYRRREGRPPRVGQLGAEDAALLSAYYQRQERLQLYVAGAKGYGEPWSWRGRRGFDSYNVSLRLSREGLLRQLVLGDYRMARGLGLVLGQGNYPLGLRSYRPRLGRGLRPVQHATEQRFARGLACVLAPACGWELGFGLSQRALDATQRGSSSRLQLSEAGVHRTASEQVRRGALKERMLAGWLQYSHGRGALAVQAAYLNWGDKELQLLPSVPELGACRRLVLGSLSYHWQSPQAQLRLEGELASQSGGGWALAQHLSWGQGVLGDLGLGYWRLSPSYWNSLGRGLEHAAWVHGEEGARLYWQLPELLDYTRLTLQAEAYHPLGALRRGQREGEHWSWTAELTHQLDAAGRSLLRLWWRRAQRAEGTMSRLRLQLEHSGRMMELCCGLQLVPSALRHAWALYARARTQLSPALHLELGADYFDAERWQQRLYGYLPRGRHSYAPQLLYGRGYDLVLRLRARLGRRWRLEGEASYQRQFVSSRPSPMHYALSCIYRY
;
A
#
# COMPACT_ATOMS: atom_id res chain seq x y z
N MET A 1 -24.28 13.59 -32.69
CA MET A 1 -23.60 13.05 -31.49
C MET A 1 -23.09 11.60 -31.66
N LYS A 2 -22.94 11.07 -32.87
CA LYS A 2 -22.41 9.73 -33.17
C LYS A 2 -20.87 9.62 -33.36
N PRO A 3 -20.08 10.67 -33.65
CA PRO A 3 -18.66 10.46 -34.04
C PRO A 3 -17.69 10.25 -32.87
N MET A 4 -17.99 10.75 -31.66
CA MET A 4 -17.05 10.63 -30.52
C MET A 4 -16.95 9.21 -29.94
N ASN A 5 -18.02 8.41 -30.02
CA ASN A 5 -17.98 7.01 -29.54
C ASN A 5 -17.10 6.12 -30.43
N ALA A 6 -17.03 6.44 -31.70
CA ALA A 6 -16.15 5.75 -32.64
C ALA A 6 -14.67 6.12 -32.40
N LEU A 7 -14.42 7.35 -31.98
CA LEU A 7 -13.03 7.81 -31.74
C LEU A 7 -12.38 7.14 -30.52
N ALA A 8 -13.13 6.97 -29.43
CA ALA A 8 -12.63 6.28 -28.24
C ALA A 8 -12.37 4.78 -28.50
N ALA A 9 -13.30 4.13 -29.21
CA ALA A 9 -13.12 2.74 -29.65
C ALA A 9 -11.97 2.59 -30.65
N GLN A 10 -11.82 3.57 -31.56
CA GLN A 10 -10.70 3.61 -32.50
C GLN A 10 -9.36 3.86 -31.79
N LEU A 11 -9.31 4.69 -30.76
CA LEU A 11 -8.08 4.96 -30.01
C LEU A 11 -7.62 3.72 -29.23
N VAL A 12 -8.54 2.99 -28.62
CA VAL A 12 -8.24 1.70 -27.98
C VAL A 12 -7.81 0.67 -29.02
N LEU A 13 -8.49 0.63 -30.17
CA LEU A 13 -8.15 -0.28 -31.26
C LEU A 13 -6.80 0.06 -31.90
N VAL A 14 -6.45 1.34 -32.07
CA VAL A 14 -5.14 1.78 -32.57
C VAL A 14 -4.04 1.44 -31.58
N LEU A 15 -4.26 1.62 -30.28
CA LEU A 15 -3.33 1.20 -29.25
C LEU A 15 -3.14 -0.33 -29.24
N LEU A 16 -4.22 -1.10 -29.41
CA LEU A 16 -4.16 -2.57 -29.51
C LEU A 16 -3.48 -3.04 -30.81
N LEU A 17 -3.74 -2.37 -31.94
CA LEU A 17 -3.10 -2.68 -33.23
C LEU A 17 -1.62 -2.36 -33.24
N SER A 18 -1.15 -1.38 -32.45
CA SER A 18 0.29 -1.09 -32.32
C SER A 18 1.08 -2.25 -31.69
N PHE A 19 0.42 -3.19 -31.02
CA PHE A 19 1.01 -4.44 -30.55
C PHE A 19 1.07 -5.54 -31.61
N ALA A 20 0.19 -5.49 -32.61
CA ALA A 20 0.03 -6.55 -33.60
C ALA A 20 0.94 -6.40 -34.81
N LEU A 21 1.59 -5.25 -34.99
CA LEU A 21 2.49 -5.04 -36.11
C LEU A 21 3.91 -5.50 -35.77
N PRO A 22 4.52 -6.41 -36.57
CA PRO A 22 5.92 -6.76 -36.39
C PRO A 22 6.78 -5.53 -36.71
N TYR A 23 7.52 -5.04 -35.76
CA TYR A 23 8.53 -4.01 -35.99
C TYR A 23 9.60 -4.55 -36.90
N PRO A 24 9.99 -3.83 -37.98
CA PRO A 24 11.12 -4.23 -38.79
C PRO A 24 12.38 -4.23 -37.91
N SER A 25 13.06 -5.35 -37.85
CA SER A 25 14.38 -5.49 -37.25
C SER A 25 15.37 -4.59 -37.96
N LEU A 26 15.68 -3.44 -37.38
CA LEU A 26 16.84 -2.66 -37.81
C LEU A 26 18.09 -3.46 -37.47
N ALA A 27 18.75 -3.93 -38.51
CA ALA A 27 20.00 -4.65 -38.46
C ALA A 27 21.02 -3.91 -37.61
N GLU A 28 21.66 -4.67 -36.70
CA GLU A 28 22.78 -4.22 -35.92
C GLU A 28 23.94 -3.79 -36.78
N ALA A 29 24.19 -2.49 -36.86
CA ALA A 29 25.48 -1.97 -37.31
C ALA A 29 26.46 -2.06 -36.15
N ARG A 30 27.36 -3.02 -36.21
CA ARG A 30 28.55 -3.08 -35.34
C ARG A 30 29.45 -1.88 -35.66
N THR A 31 29.76 -1.10 -34.60
CA THR A 31 30.92 -0.21 -34.61
C THR A 31 31.78 -0.49 -33.36
N PRO A 32 33.12 -0.40 -33.53
CA PRO A 32 34.06 -0.92 -32.55
C PRO A 32 34.27 0.02 -31.35
N ALA A 33 34.76 -0.59 -30.30
CA ALA A 33 35.10 0.03 -29.04
C ALA A 33 36.12 1.16 -29.18
N ALA A 34 35.88 2.24 -28.46
CA ALA A 34 36.90 3.16 -28.02
C ALA A 34 36.57 3.68 -26.62
N ASP A 35 37.57 3.57 -25.80
CA ASP A 35 37.64 3.98 -24.41
C ASP A 35 37.15 5.40 -24.15
N SER A 36 36.23 5.55 -23.20
CA SER A 36 36.22 6.71 -22.33
C SER A 36 35.55 6.30 -21.00
N LEU A 37 36.35 6.25 -19.95
CA LEU A 37 35.96 6.21 -18.55
C LEU A 37 35.19 7.48 -18.17
N SER A 38 33.97 7.61 -18.65
CA SER A 38 33.00 8.55 -18.14
C SER A 38 32.11 7.81 -17.14
N SER A 39 32.09 8.25 -15.92
CA SER A 39 31.24 7.78 -14.82
C SER A 39 29.85 7.44 -15.35
N PRO A 40 29.32 6.23 -15.16
CA PRO A 40 27.99 5.90 -15.62
C PRO A 40 27.01 6.79 -14.87
N SER A 41 26.30 7.64 -15.61
CA SER A 41 25.11 8.32 -15.11
C SER A 41 24.18 7.24 -14.57
N THR A 42 24.05 7.19 -13.26
CA THR A 42 23.33 6.16 -12.55
C THR A 42 21.88 6.06 -13.04
N PRO A 43 21.32 4.84 -13.24
CA PRO A 43 19.92 4.59 -13.60
C PRO A 43 18.90 5.12 -12.60
N ARG A 44 19.35 5.77 -11.53
CA ARG A 44 18.56 6.30 -10.40
C ARG A 44 17.51 7.34 -10.78
N ASP A 45 17.70 8.03 -11.87
CA ASP A 45 16.81 9.08 -12.33
C ASP A 45 15.82 8.62 -13.42
N SER A 46 15.78 7.33 -13.74
CA SER A 46 14.79 6.82 -14.67
C SER A 46 13.40 6.93 -14.01
N LEU A 47 12.51 7.66 -14.64
CA LEU A 47 11.10 7.73 -14.25
C LEU A 47 10.42 6.35 -14.36
N LEU A 48 11.01 5.41 -15.08
CA LEU A 48 10.57 4.02 -15.20
C LEU A 48 10.40 3.30 -13.85
N GLY A 49 11.25 3.58 -12.88
CA GLY A 49 11.11 2.99 -11.54
C GLY A 49 9.93 3.52 -10.73
N VAL A 50 9.56 4.79 -10.88
CA VAL A 50 8.35 5.38 -10.26
C VAL A 50 7.12 4.65 -10.75
N GLU A 51 7.12 4.30 -12.00
CA GLU A 51 5.99 3.72 -12.70
C GLU A 51 5.78 2.26 -12.35
N ALA A 52 6.87 1.51 -12.17
CA ALA A 52 6.78 0.14 -11.71
C ALA A 52 6.12 0.04 -10.31
N TRP A 53 6.48 0.94 -9.40
CA TRP A 53 5.87 1.00 -8.08
C TRP A 53 4.41 1.44 -8.13
N SER A 54 4.10 2.49 -8.90
CA SER A 54 2.72 2.94 -9.07
C SER A 54 1.86 1.82 -9.65
N ALA A 55 2.31 1.17 -10.72
CA ALA A 55 1.60 0.07 -11.34
C ALA A 55 1.41 -1.14 -10.41
N TRP A 56 2.42 -1.44 -9.59
CA TRP A 56 2.32 -2.50 -8.61
C TRP A 56 1.32 -2.16 -7.50
N ILE A 57 1.37 -0.94 -6.93
CA ILE A 57 0.44 -0.50 -5.88
C ILE A 57 -1.00 -0.47 -6.42
N GLU A 58 -1.22 0.11 -7.58
CA GLU A 58 -2.53 0.14 -8.25
C GLU A 58 -3.06 -1.28 -8.50
N GLY A 59 -2.19 -2.18 -8.92
CA GLY A 59 -2.52 -3.59 -9.09
C GLY A 59 -2.97 -4.25 -7.77
N GLN A 60 -2.27 -4.00 -6.67
CA GLN A 60 -2.65 -4.52 -5.35
C GLN A 60 -3.96 -3.93 -4.84
N GLN A 61 -4.21 -2.64 -5.07
CA GLN A 61 -5.48 -2.00 -4.73
C GLN A 61 -6.65 -2.58 -5.53
N ALA A 62 -6.45 -2.79 -6.82
CA ALA A 62 -7.47 -3.38 -7.68
C ALA A 62 -7.83 -4.83 -7.28
N LEU A 63 -6.88 -5.55 -6.69
CA LEU A 63 -7.10 -6.86 -6.09
C LEU A 63 -7.80 -6.79 -4.72
N GLY A 64 -7.95 -5.58 -4.16
CA GLY A 64 -8.46 -5.37 -2.81
C GLY A 64 -7.46 -5.76 -1.72
N ALA A 65 -6.18 -5.89 -2.09
CA ALA A 65 -5.10 -6.22 -1.16
C ALA A 65 -4.53 -5.00 -0.44
N LEU A 66 -4.77 -3.79 -0.93
CA LEU A 66 -4.35 -2.53 -0.32
C LEU A 66 -5.53 -1.57 -0.19
N GLU A 67 -5.64 -0.94 0.96
CA GLU A 67 -6.53 0.20 1.18
C GLU A 67 -5.85 1.52 0.78
N GLU A 68 -6.62 2.62 0.76
CA GLU A 68 -6.14 3.94 0.34
C GLU A 68 -4.98 4.45 1.22
N ASP A 69 -5.11 4.34 2.55
CA ASP A 69 -4.07 4.77 3.50
C ASP A 69 -2.78 3.97 3.35
N GLU A 70 -2.87 2.70 3.02
CA GLU A 70 -1.73 1.82 2.81
C GLU A 70 -1.01 2.08 1.50
N ALA A 71 -1.76 2.35 0.46
CA ALA A 71 -1.19 2.82 -0.78
C ALA A 71 -0.43 4.13 -0.56
N ALA A 72 -0.99 5.07 0.22
CA ALA A 72 -0.31 6.30 0.61
C ALA A 72 1.00 6.06 1.36
N GLN A 73 1.00 5.11 2.31
CA GLN A 73 2.22 4.71 3.02
C GLN A 73 3.29 4.14 2.10
N LEU A 74 2.90 3.29 1.15
CA LEU A 74 3.83 2.69 0.18
C LEU A 74 4.42 3.73 -0.77
N TYR A 75 3.63 4.68 -1.23
CA TYR A 75 4.15 5.80 -2.01
C TYR A 75 5.12 6.66 -1.20
N ALA A 76 4.81 6.96 0.06
CA ALA A 76 5.73 7.70 0.94
C ALA A 76 7.03 6.92 1.20
N LEU A 77 6.95 5.61 1.40
CA LEU A 77 8.12 4.72 1.51
C LEU A 77 8.98 4.78 0.25
N TYR A 78 8.37 4.66 -0.91
CA TYR A 78 9.06 4.72 -2.19
C TYR A 78 9.81 6.05 -2.38
N GLU A 79 9.15 7.17 -2.16
CA GLU A 79 9.76 8.49 -2.31
C GLU A 79 10.95 8.69 -1.33
N ARG A 80 10.81 8.18 -0.10
CA ARG A 80 11.90 8.19 0.87
C ARG A 80 13.10 7.35 0.41
N LEU A 81 12.86 6.13 -0.06
CA LEU A 81 13.91 5.24 -0.55
C LEU A 81 14.57 5.75 -1.83
N ARG A 82 13.89 6.58 -2.60
CA ARG A 82 14.52 7.30 -3.72
C ARG A 82 15.42 8.44 -3.26
N LEU A 83 15.08 9.13 -2.17
CA LEU A 83 15.92 10.17 -1.59
C LEU A 83 17.15 9.57 -0.92
N VAL A 84 16.96 8.49 -0.18
CA VAL A 84 18.01 7.75 0.55
C VAL A 84 17.91 6.28 0.16
N PRO A 85 18.55 5.86 -0.94
CA PRO A 85 18.50 4.48 -1.41
C PRO A 85 19.13 3.50 -0.43
N LEU A 86 18.60 2.27 -0.45
CA LEU A 86 19.14 1.14 0.31
C LEU A 86 20.53 0.77 -0.21
N GLU A 87 21.52 0.75 0.68
CA GLU A 87 22.89 0.41 0.32
C GLU A 87 23.08 -1.12 0.41
N LEU A 88 23.25 -1.80 -0.73
CA LEU A 88 23.26 -3.25 -0.81
C LEU A 88 24.30 -3.92 0.06
N ASN A 89 25.47 -3.31 0.22
CA ASN A 89 26.59 -3.92 0.94
C ASN A 89 26.47 -3.82 2.46
N THR A 90 25.66 -2.88 2.97
CA THR A 90 25.42 -2.69 4.41
C THR A 90 23.98 -3.02 4.83
N LEU A 91 23.14 -3.36 3.88
CA LEU A 91 21.72 -3.63 4.06
C LEU A 91 21.48 -4.82 5.00
N HIS A 92 20.60 -4.64 5.97
CA HIS A 92 20.15 -5.69 6.88
C HIS A 92 18.83 -6.31 6.43
N GLU A 93 18.57 -7.51 6.90
CA GLU A 93 17.35 -8.26 6.60
C GLU A 93 16.06 -7.46 6.94
N GLU A 94 16.07 -6.73 8.06
CA GLU A 94 14.95 -5.92 8.51
C GLU A 94 14.57 -4.81 7.53
N GLU A 95 15.55 -4.24 6.83
CA GLU A 95 15.32 -3.21 5.83
C GLU A 95 14.71 -3.80 4.55
N LEU A 96 15.18 -4.98 4.12
CA LEU A 96 14.60 -5.71 3.00
C LEU A 96 13.15 -6.13 3.28
N ARG A 97 12.88 -6.55 4.49
CA ARG A 97 11.52 -6.90 4.94
C ARG A 97 10.55 -5.73 4.90
N GLN A 98 11.03 -4.49 4.75
CA GLN A 98 10.16 -3.33 4.52
C GLN A 98 9.53 -3.32 3.14
N LEU A 99 10.06 -4.06 2.22
CA LEU A 99 9.62 -4.07 0.84
C LEU A 99 8.57 -5.17 0.65
N PRO A 100 7.29 -4.83 0.47
CA PRO A 100 6.23 -5.82 0.45
C PRO A 100 6.25 -6.74 -0.77
N PHE A 101 6.95 -6.37 -1.82
CA PHE A 101 7.09 -7.17 -3.03
C PHE A 101 8.21 -8.21 -2.96
N LEU A 102 9.12 -8.13 -1.98
CA LEU A 102 10.16 -9.13 -1.79
C LEU A 102 9.66 -10.32 -0.99
N SER A 103 9.95 -11.50 -1.46
CA SER A 103 9.72 -12.74 -0.73
C SER A 103 10.80 -13.01 0.32
N ASP A 104 10.50 -13.80 1.34
CA ASP A 104 11.51 -14.23 2.31
C ASP A 104 12.62 -15.05 1.63
N TYR A 105 12.26 -15.86 0.62
CA TYR A 105 13.21 -16.56 -0.23
C TYR A 105 14.14 -15.59 -0.98
N GLN A 106 13.58 -14.55 -1.61
CA GLN A 106 14.37 -13.53 -2.32
C GLN A 106 15.29 -12.75 -1.37
N ILE A 107 14.81 -12.44 -0.18
CA ILE A 107 15.62 -11.79 0.87
C ILE A 107 16.76 -12.70 1.30
N TYR A 108 16.46 -13.97 1.59
CA TYR A 108 17.46 -14.95 1.97
C TYR A 108 18.52 -15.15 0.88
N GLN A 109 18.09 -15.30 -0.37
CA GLN A 109 19.01 -15.50 -1.49
C GLN A 109 19.92 -14.29 -1.74
N LEU A 110 19.41 -13.08 -1.59
CA LEU A 110 20.24 -11.88 -1.69
C LEU A 110 21.30 -11.82 -0.59
N LEU A 111 20.90 -12.08 0.66
CA LEU A 111 21.83 -12.07 1.80
C LEU A 111 22.86 -13.18 1.68
N ARG A 112 22.46 -14.37 1.25
CA ARG A 112 23.35 -15.49 0.96
C ARG A 112 24.30 -15.18 -0.18
N PHE A 113 23.79 -14.68 -1.31
CA PHE A 113 24.61 -14.30 -2.46
C PHE A 113 25.67 -13.28 -2.07
N ARG A 114 25.31 -12.28 -1.24
CA ARG A 114 26.26 -11.31 -0.69
C ARG A 114 27.28 -11.97 0.23
N SER A 115 26.89 -12.94 1.06
CA SER A 115 27.82 -13.68 1.92
C SER A 115 28.79 -14.51 1.10
N ASP A 116 28.32 -15.16 0.05
CA ASP A 116 29.14 -16.10 -0.76
C ASP A 116 30.05 -15.34 -1.75
N GLN A 117 29.60 -14.24 -2.32
CA GLN A 117 30.34 -13.44 -3.33
C GLN A 117 31.13 -12.27 -2.72
N GLY A 118 30.94 -11.97 -1.43
CA GLY A 118 31.47 -10.77 -0.80
C GLY A 118 30.71 -9.51 -1.19
N GLN A 119 31.43 -8.39 -1.34
CA GLN A 119 30.80 -7.12 -1.69
C GLN A 119 30.28 -7.12 -3.13
N LEU A 120 29.05 -6.68 -3.30
CA LEU A 120 28.46 -6.43 -4.61
C LEU A 120 29.09 -5.21 -5.25
N LEU A 121 29.48 -5.32 -6.51
CA LEU A 121 30.13 -4.25 -7.27
C LEU A 121 29.14 -3.40 -8.06
N SER A 122 28.01 -3.97 -8.45
CA SER A 122 27.00 -3.29 -9.25
C SER A 122 25.59 -3.83 -9.00
N LEU A 123 24.59 -2.98 -9.29
CA LEU A 123 23.17 -3.40 -9.28
C LEU A 123 22.86 -4.49 -10.33
N GLY A 124 23.69 -4.61 -11.37
CA GLY A 124 23.55 -5.63 -12.40
C GLY A 124 23.72 -7.06 -11.89
N GLN A 125 24.49 -7.25 -10.82
CA GLN A 125 24.69 -8.56 -10.19
C GLN A 125 23.42 -9.11 -9.53
N LEU A 126 22.44 -8.27 -9.23
CA LEU A 126 21.13 -8.72 -8.73
C LEU A 126 20.40 -9.68 -9.68
N LYS A 127 20.73 -9.65 -10.97
CA LYS A 127 20.19 -10.60 -11.96
C LYS A 127 20.69 -12.03 -11.75
N LEU A 128 21.79 -12.19 -11.04
CA LEU A 128 22.41 -13.50 -10.73
C LEU A 128 21.87 -14.08 -9.42
N VAL A 129 21.10 -13.32 -8.66
CA VAL A 129 20.54 -13.79 -7.39
C VAL A 129 19.34 -14.71 -7.68
N PRO A 130 19.37 -15.97 -7.20
CA PRO A 130 18.28 -16.90 -7.44
C PRO A 130 16.91 -16.37 -7.01
N GLY A 131 15.88 -16.57 -7.84
CA GLY A 131 14.52 -16.11 -7.56
C GLY A 131 14.28 -14.60 -7.76
N TRP A 132 15.28 -13.82 -8.23
CA TRP A 132 15.14 -12.40 -8.57
C TRP A 132 14.80 -12.26 -10.06
N ASP A 133 13.54 -12.12 -10.36
CA ASP A 133 13.04 -11.94 -11.72
C ASP A 133 13.01 -10.46 -12.17
N ALA A 134 12.73 -10.25 -13.45
CA ALA A 134 12.68 -8.92 -14.04
C ALA A 134 11.64 -8.01 -13.36
N ALA A 135 10.50 -8.55 -12.88
CA ALA A 135 9.48 -7.78 -12.19
C ALA A 135 9.98 -7.28 -10.83
N THR A 136 10.63 -8.15 -10.07
CA THR A 136 11.28 -7.80 -8.79
C THR A 136 12.37 -6.76 -8.98
N LEU A 137 13.23 -6.94 -9.99
CA LEU A 137 14.30 -5.99 -10.30
C LEU A 137 13.79 -4.61 -10.69
N ARG A 138 12.70 -4.52 -11.45
CA ARG A 138 12.06 -3.23 -11.80
C ARG A 138 11.58 -2.45 -10.58
N LEU A 139 11.11 -3.15 -9.54
CA LEU A 139 10.68 -2.52 -8.28
C LEU A 139 11.86 -2.17 -7.38
N PHE A 140 12.90 -3.00 -7.34
CA PHE A 140 13.98 -2.86 -6.38
C PHE A 140 15.11 -1.92 -6.84
N VAL A 141 15.57 -2.02 -8.09
CA VAL A 141 16.70 -1.24 -8.60
C VAL A 141 16.55 0.28 -8.39
N PRO A 142 15.36 0.89 -8.58
CA PRO A 142 15.18 2.33 -8.39
C PRO A 142 15.40 2.84 -6.96
N ILE A 143 15.31 1.94 -5.98
CA ILE A 143 15.43 2.26 -4.55
C ILE A 143 16.72 1.73 -3.91
N ALA A 144 17.59 1.09 -4.69
CA ALA A 144 18.82 0.48 -4.24
C ALA A 144 20.06 1.27 -4.69
N ALA A 145 21.12 1.12 -3.95
CA ALA A 145 22.46 1.63 -4.27
C ALA A 145 23.51 0.56 -4.04
N CYS A 146 24.52 0.56 -4.87
CA CYS A 146 25.70 -0.26 -4.68
C CYS A 146 26.92 0.65 -4.70
N ARG A 147 27.52 0.87 -3.54
CA ARG A 147 28.72 1.68 -3.39
C ARG A 147 29.86 0.78 -2.97
N TYR A 148 30.97 0.88 -3.67
CA TYR A 148 32.19 0.19 -3.31
C TYR A 148 32.94 1.02 -2.25
N ALA A 149 33.23 0.39 -1.12
CA ALA A 149 33.93 0.89 0.06
C ALA A 149 33.19 1.94 0.92
N PRO A 150 33.29 1.83 2.24
CA PRO A 150 32.92 2.93 3.12
C PRO A 150 33.89 4.11 2.83
N ARG A 151 33.37 5.25 2.45
CA ARG A 151 34.13 6.48 2.49
C ARG A 151 34.40 6.84 3.95
N VAL A 152 35.46 6.26 4.49
CA VAL A 152 36.03 6.70 5.75
C VAL A 152 36.53 8.13 5.50
N GLY A 153 35.92 9.10 6.15
CA GLY A 153 36.45 10.48 6.17
C GLY A 153 35.73 11.54 5.36
N ALA A 154 34.56 11.28 4.77
CA ALA A 154 33.83 12.34 4.11
C ALA A 154 32.98 13.16 5.12
N LEU A 155 33.45 14.30 5.53
CA LEU A 155 32.69 15.37 6.23
C LEU A 155 31.42 15.81 5.46
N SER A 156 31.28 15.44 4.18
CA SER A 156 30.11 15.64 3.32
C SER A 156 28.85 14.89 3.76
N THR A 157 28.92 14.01 4.76
CA THR A 157 27.75 13.28 5.31
C THR A 157 26.90 14.12 6.25
N LEU A 158 27.24 15.37 6.48
CA LEU A 158 26.46 16.31 7.31
C LEU A 158 25.24 16.91 6.57
N GLU A 159 25.18 16.78 5.25
CA GLU A 159 24.08 17.33 4.46
C GLU A 159 22.81 16.49 4.64
N GLY A 160 21.74 17.16 5.09
CA GLY A 160 20.39 16.59 5.09
C GLY A 160 19.82 16.58 3.67
N ARG A 161 18.83 15.71 3.44
CA ARG A 161 18.05 15.67 2.21
C ARG A 161 16.60 15.94 2.53
N GLY A 162 15.96 16.72 1.70
CA GLY A 162 14.56 17.07 1.93
C GLY A 162 13.75 17.19 0.65
N GLN A 163 12.45 17.22 0.85
CA GLN A 163 11.47 17.37 -0.20
C GLN A 163 10.32 18.24 0.30
N LEU A 164 9.94 19.21 -0.50
CA LEU A 164 8.71 19.97 -0.36
C LEU A 164 7.77 19.54 -1.47
N GLU A 165 6.50 19.37 -1.17
CA GLU A 165 5.50 19.00 -2.12
C GLU A 165 4.24 19.82 -1.95
N LEU A 166 3.75 20.37 -3.06
CA LEU A 166 2.44 20.98 -3.19
C LEU A 166 1.62 20.18 -4.20
N GLY A 167 0.47 19.68 -3.78
CA GLY A 167 -0.50 18.99 -4.61
C GLY A 167 -1.83 19.72 -4.62
N TYR A 168 -2.44 19.85 -5.78
CA TYR A 168 -3.78 20.37 -5.96
C TYR A 168 -4.56 19.49 -6.92
N ARG A 169 -5.81 19.19 -6.59
CA ARG A 169 -6.70 18.37 -7.40
C ARG A 169 -8.07 19.01 -7.46
N ARG A 170 -8.75 18.93 -8.58
CA ARG A 170 -10.09 19.48 -8.79
C ARG A 170 -10.96 18.52 -9.58
N ARG A 171 -12.22 18.47 -9.22
CA ARG A 171 -13.28 17.74 -9.95
C ARG A 171 -14.26 18.75 -10.51
N GLU A 172 -14.48 18.69 -11.82
CA GLU A 172 -15.46 19.50 -12.51
C GLU A 172 -16.61 18.64 -13.06
N GLY A 173 -17.80 19.22 -13.23
CA GLY A 173 -18.97 18.52 -13.73
C GLY A 173 -19.64 17.59 -12.71
N ARG A 174 -19.17 17.54 -11.46
CA ARG A 174 -19.84 16.82 -10.37
C ARG A 174 -20.70 17.79 -9.58
N PRO A 175 -22.03 17.55 -9.47
CA PRO A 175 -22.87 18.39 -8.63
C PRO A 175 -22.42 18.28 -7.16
N PRO A 176 -22.36 19.39 -6.43
CA PRO A 176 -22.04 19.37 -5.01
C PRO A 176 -23.08 18.53 -4.24
N ARG A 177 -22.65 17.88 -3.17
CA ARG A 177 -23.59 17.19 -2.29
C ARG A 177 -24.49 18.18 -1.57
N VAL A 178 -25.71 17.77 -1.27
CA VAL A 178 -26.64 18.60 -0.48
C VAL A 178 -25.97 18.95 0.86
N GLY A 179 -25.89 20.24 1.18
CA GLY A 179 -25.26 20.75 2.40
C GLY A 179 -23.73 20.75 2.38
N GLN A 180 -23.10 20.59 1.22
CA GLN A 180 -21.64 20.64 1.08
C GLN A 180 -21.12 22.06 1.34
N LEU A 181 -20.08 22.19 2.18
CA LEU A 181 -19.53 23.44 2.66
C LEU A 181 -18.38 23.97 1.81
N GLY A 182 -17.62 23.09 1.19
CA GLY A 182 -16.43 23.42 0.39
C GLY A 182 -16.57 23.09 -1.08
N ALA A 183 -15.63 23.57 -1.89
CA ALA A 183 -15.55 23.27 -3.32
C ALA A 183 -15.07 21.83 -3.58
N GLU A 184 -15.30 21.31 -4.78
CA GLU A 184 -14.81 20.00 -5.25
C GLU A 184 -13.31 20.07 -5.61
N ASP A 185 -12.51 20.61 -4.69
CA ASP A 185 -11.05 20.67 -4.75
C ASP A 185 -10.41 19.99 -3.54
N ALA A 186 -9.23 19.48 -3.73
CA ALA A 186 -8.40 18.89 -2.67
C ALA A 186 -6.98 19.45 -2.78
N ALA A 187 -6.33 19.65 -1.65
CA ALA A 187 -4.98 20.19 -1.59
C ALA A 187 -4.12 19.48 -0.57
N LEU A 188 -2.84 19.39 -0.85
CA LEU A 188 -1.81 18.86 0.03
C LEU A 188 -0.60 19.78 0.01
N LEU A 189 -0.09 20.10 1.19
CA LEU A 189 1.23 20.67 1.38
C LEU A 189 2.00 19.75 2.31
N SER A 190 3.17 19.27 1.90
CA SER A 190 3.99 18.44 2.76
C SER A 190 5.47 18.79 2.66
N ALA A 191 6.17 18.60 3.77
CA ALA A 191 7.60 18.73 3.88
C ALA A 191 8.19 17.49 4.54
N TYR A 192 9.22 16.95 3.95
CA TYR A 192 10.00 15.85 4.50
C TYR A 192 11.47 16.26 4.54
N TYR A 193 12.13 15.99 5.65
CA TYR A 193 13.56 16.19 5.82
C TYR A 193 14.18 14.98 6.52
N GLN A 194 15.34 14.54 6.04
CA GLN A 194 16.11 13.46 6.65
C GLN A 194 17.59 13.83 6.67
N ARG A 195 18.20 13.69 7.83
CA ARG A 195 19.66 13.81 7.99
C ARG A 195 20.21 12.47 8.47
N GLN A 196 20.94 11.78 7.57
CA GLN A 196 21.34 10.38 7.77
C GLN A 196 20.10 9.53 8.15
N GLU A 197 20.27 8.47 8.91
CA GLU A 197 19.16 7.72 9.50
C GLU A 197 18.78 8.21 10.91
N ARG A 198 19.48 9.23 11.41
CA ARG A 198 19.39 9.72 12.79
C ARG A 198 18.24 10.68 13.03
N LEU A 199 17.92 11.52 12.06
CA LEU A 199 16.88 12.54 12.16
C LEU A 199 15.94 12.48 10.96
N GLN A 200 14.64 12.39 11.22
CA GLN A 200 13.60 12.51 10.20
C GLN A 200 12.51 13.46 10.71
N LEU A 201 12.12 14.41 9.88
CA LEU A 201 11.02 15.33 10.13
C LEU A 201 10.01 15.22 8.99
N TYR A 202 8.74 15.15 9.33
CA TYR A 202 7.64 15.21 8.40
C TYR A 202 6.58 16.18 8.90
N VAL A 203 6.09 17.03 8.01
CA VAL A 203 4.98 17.96 8.26
C VAL A 203 4.07 17.92 7.05
N ALA A 204 2.77 17.83 7.27
CA ALA A 204 1.78 17.92 6.20
C ALA A 204 0.51 18.61 6.65
N GLY A 205 -0.14 19.29 5.70
CA GLY A 205 -1.51 19.75 5.80
C GLY A 205 -2.28 19.27 4.58
N ALA A 206 -3.47 18.71 4.79
CA ALA A 206 -4.31 18.18 3.72
C ALA A 206 -5.76 18.66 3.85
N LYS A 207 -6.41 18.82 2.70
CA LYS A 207 -7.83 19.12 2.53
C LYS A 207 -8.41 18.18 1.49
N GLY A 208 -9.49 17.51 1.82
CA GLY A 208 -10.23 16.63 0.91
C GLY A 208 -11.24 17.38 0.03
N TYR A 209 -11.79 16.68 -0.96
CA TYR A 209 -12.82 17.22 -1.83
C TYR A 209 -14.09 17.57 -1.04
N GLY A 210 -14.66 18.74 -1.28
CA GLY A 210 -15.88 19.20 -0.63
C GLY A 210 -15.71 19.76 0.77
N GLU A 211 -14.51 19.72 1.33
CA GLU A 211 -14.20 20.30 2.62
C GLU A 211 -13.94 21.81 2.50
N PRO A 212 -14.34 22.61 3.50
CA PRO A 212 -14.08 24.06 3.47
C PRO A 212 -12.62 24.37 3.86
N TRP A 213 -12.09 25.47 3.32
CA TRP A 213 -10.80 26.05 3.74
C TRP A 213 -10.85 26.74 5.11
N SER A 214 -12.01 26.82 5.71
CA SER A 214 -12.21 27.42 7.02
C SER A 214 -12.99 26.48 7.93
N TRP A 215 -12.54 26.39 9.18
CA TRP A 215 -13.18 25.58 10.19
C TRP A 215 -13.25 26.32 11.52
N ARG A 216 -14.46 26.41 12.11
CA ARG A 216 -14.70 27.13 13.37
C ARG A 216 -14.03 28.52 13.42
N GLY A 217 -14.12 29.28 12.32
CA GLY A 217 -13.51 30.61 12.21
C GLY A 217 -12.01 30.64 11.95
N ARG A 218 -11.34 29.47 11.83
CA ARG A 218 -9.92 29.36 11.46
C ARG A 218 -9.80 28.99 9.99
N ARG A 219 -8.87 29.66 9.28
CA ARG A 219 -8.50 29.31 7.90
C ARG A 219 -7.37 28.29 7.93
N GLY A 220 -7.38 27.32 7.00
CA GLY A 220 -6.31 26.33 6.86
C GLY A 220 -6.78 25.00 6.30
N PHE A 221 -5.91 24.01 6.39
CA PHE A 221 -6.20 22.63 5.98
C PHE A 221 -7.13 21.96 6.98
N ASP A 222 -7.83 20.94 6.52
CA ASP A 222 -8.72 20.15 7.36
C ASP A 222 -7.92 19.26 8.31
N SER A 223 -6.85 18.64 7.85
CA SER A 223 -5.99 17.77 8.63
C SER A 223 -4.52 18.22 8.64
N TYR A 224 -3.82 17.89 9.71
CA TYR A 224 -2.39 18.15 9.89
C TYR A 224 -1.70 16.94 10.49
N ASN A 225 -0.54 16.60 9.95
CA ASN A 225 0.35 15.59 10.51
C ASN A 225 1.74 16.18 10.75
N VAL A 226 2.31 15.87 11.91
CA VAL A 226 3.67 16.28 12.28
C VAL A 226 4.35 15.11 12.96
N SER A 227 5.52 14.71 12.50
CA SER A 227 6.35 13.70 13.17
C SER A 227 7.82 14.04 13.12
N LEU A 228 8.49 13.89 14.25
CA LEU A 228 9.93 13.98 14.41
C LEU A 228 10.46 12.67 14.94
N ARG A 229 11.36 12.01 14.20
CA ARG A 229 12.05 10.80 14.62
C ARG A 229 13.52 11.11 14.87
N LEU A 230 14.00 10.69 16.03
CA LEU A 230 15.41 10.63 16.38
C LEU A 230 15.79 9.16 16.55
N SER A 231 16.91 8.74 15.95
CA SER A 231 17.44 7.38 16.08
C SER A 231 18.91 7.47 16.49
N ARG A 232 19.29 6.63 17.43
CA ARG A 232 20.66 6.58 17.96
C ARG A 232 21.02 5.13 18.33
N GLU A 233 22.29 4.80 18.28
CA GLU A 233 22.82 3.59 18.88
C GLU A 233 22.88 3.73 20.40
N GLY A 234 22.72 2.63 21.12
CA GLY A 234 22.75 2.57 22.59
C GLY A 234 21.38 2.27 23.21
N LEU A 235 21.20 2.63 24.48
CA LEU A 235 19.98 2.35 25.24
C LEU A 235 18.72 2.90 24.59
N LEU A 236 18.72 4.16 24.20
CA LEU A 236 17.60 4.80 23.50
C LEU A 236 17.81 4.66 22.00
N ARG A 237 17.21 3.64 21.37
CA ARG A 237 17.35 3.37 19.94
C ARG A 237 16.54 4.33 19.08
N GLN A 238 15.35 4.68 19.55
CA GLN A 238 14.44 5.52 18.78
C GLN A 238 13.55 6.36 19.71
N LEU A 239 13.33 7.61 19.31
CA LEU A 239 12.35 8.51 19.90
C LEU A 239 11.51 9.10 18.76
N VAL A 240 10.19 9.10 18.92
CA VAL A 240 9.27 9.76 18.00
C VAL A 240 8.39 10.74 18.77
N LEU A 241 8.35 11.99 18.29
CA LEU A 241 7.48 13.04 18.78
C LEU A 241 6.45 13.39 17.70
N GLY A 242 5.20 13.61 18.12
CA GLY A 242 4.09 13.92 17.21
C GLY A 242 3.34 12.66 16.77
N ASP A 243 3.13 12.49 15.47
CA ASP A 243 2.31 11.41 14.93
C ASP A 243 3.15 10.15 14.67
N TYR A 244 2.72 9.03 15.25
CA TYR A 244 3.43 7.77 15.15
C TYR A 244 2.48 6.58 15.04
N ARG A 245 3.02 5.43 14.68
CA ARG A 245 2.36 4.13 14.61
C ARG A 245 3.16 3.09 15.36
N MET A 246 2.45 2.18 16.05
CA MET A 246 3.04 1.05 16.76
C MET A 246 2.48 -0.24 16.19
N ALA A 247 3.38 -1.17 15.86
CA ALA A 247 3.00 -2.46 15.33
C ALA A 247 3.95 -3.55 15.82
N ARG A 248 3.39 -4.63 16.38
CA ARG A 248 4.15 -5.79 16.87
C ARG A 248 3.33 -7.07 16.68
N GLY A 249 4.01 -8.21 16.62
CA GLY A 249 3.36 -9.50 16.39
C GLY A 249 2.62 -9.53 15.05
N LEU A 250 1.53 -10.25 14.99
CA LEU A 250 0.63 -10.32 13.82
C LEU A 250 -0.40 -9.18 13.78
N GLY A 251 -0.33 -8.27 14.77
CA GLY A 251 -1.15 -7.06 14.81
C GLY A 251 -2.50 -7.22 15.49
N LEU A 252 -2.68 -8.22 16.32
CA LEU A 252 -3.92 -8.38 17.09
C LEU A 252 -4.09 -7.27 18.10
N VAL A 253 -3.03 -6.84 18.80
CA VAL A 253 -3.07 -5.70 19.74
C VAL A 253 -2.47 -4.45 19.13
N LEU A 254 -1.22 -4.46 18.72
CA LEU A 254 -0.54 -3.33 18.09
C LEU A 254 -0.34 -3.60 16.60
N GLY A 255 -1.27 -3.12 15.79
CA GLY A 255 -1.30 -3.34 14.35
C GLY A 255 -1.27 -2.07 13.50
N GLN A 256 -1.10 -0.89 14.12
CA GLN A 256 -1.08 0.37 13.39
C GLN A 256 0.11 0.43 12.42
N GLY A 257 -0.15 0.72 11.15
CA GLY A 257 0.89 0.80 10.12
C GLY A 257 1.46 -0.54 9.68
N ASN A 258 0.89 -1.66 10.11
CA ASN A 258 1.02 -2.89 9.34
C ASN A 258 0.29 -2.67 8.03
N TYR A 259 0.94 -2.98 6.93
CA TYR A 259 0.22 -3.11 5.68
C TYR A 259 -0.78 -4.27 5.84
N PRO A 260 -1.90 -4.29 5.13
CA PRO A 260 -2.87 -5.40 5.15
C PRO A 260 -2.26 -6.68 4.57
N LEU A 261 -1.00 -6.66 4.46
CA LEU A 261 -0.11 -7.78 4.32
C LEU A 261 -0.12 -8.64 5.59
N GLY A 262 -1.03 -8.40 6.54
CA GLY A 262 -1.44 -9.34 7.53
C GLY A 262 -1.92 -10.64 6.89
N LEU A 263 -2.91 -11.26 7.42
CA LEU A 263 -3.43 -12.51 6.86
C LEU A 263 -4.12 -12.36 5.49
N ARG A 264 -4.34 -11.12 5.00
CA ARG A 264 -4.85 -10.87 3.65
C ARG A 264 -3.77 -10.94 2.56
N SER A 265 -2.50 -10.86 2.92
CA SER A 265 -1.41 -11.02 1.96
C SER A 265 -0.88 -12.45 2.01
N TYR A 266 -0.16 -12.81 0.97
CA TYR A 266 0.53 -14.09 0.87
C TYR A 266 1.43 -14.40 2.07
N ARG A 267 1.84 -13.36 2.82
CA ARG A 267 2.79 -13.49 3.92
C ARG A 267 2.47 -12.47 4.99
N PRO A 268 2.04 -12.91 6.17
CA PRO A 268 1.97 -12.03 7.30
C PRO A 268 3.38 -11.50 7.61
N ARG A 269 3.44 -10.21 7.86
CA ARG A 269 4.68 -9.58 8.31
C ARG A 269 4.49 -9.18 9.73
N LEU A 270 5.41 -9.60 10.58
CA LEU A 270 5.46 -9.15 11.95
C LEU A 270 5.48 -7.62 12.02
N GLY A 271 4.77 -7.09 12.98
CA GLY A 271 4.76 -5.68 13.27
C GLY A 271 6.17 -5.14 13.50
N ARG A 272 6.48 -4.01 12.91
CA ARG A 272 7.83 -3.46 12.80
C ARG A 272 8.17 -2.41 13.85
N GLY A 273 7.58 -2.52 15.02
CA GLY A 273 7.85 -1.62 16.13
C GLY A 273 7.28 -0.22 15.93
N LEU A 274 8.04 0.79 16.30
CA LEU A 274 7.66 2.19 16.28
C LEU A 274 8.04 2.84 14.95
N ARG A 275 7.09 3.61 14.37
CA ARG A 275 7.30 4.35 13.12
C ARG A 275 6.68 5.74 13.18
N PRO A 276 7.37 6.78 12.64
CA PRO A 276 6.77 8.07 12.43
C PRO A 276 5.74 7.99 11.29
N VAL A 277 4.70 8.81 11.34
CA VAL A 277 3.80 9.05 10.21
C VAL A 277 4.52 9.92 9.19
N GLN A 278 4.55 9.49 7.93
CA GLN A 278 5.29 10.16 6.84
C GLN A 278 4.42 10.37 5.58
N HIS A 279 3.12 10.43 5.74
CA HIS A 279 2.13 10.79 4.72
C HIS A 279 0.95 11.48 5.40
N ALA A 280 0.19 12.25 4.63
CA ALA A 280 -1.02 12.87 5.16
C ALA A 280 -2.08 11.79 5.41
N THR A 281 -2.55 11.68 6.65
CA THR A 281 -3.56 10.72 7.08
C THR A 281 -4.37 11.26 8.24
N GLU A 282 -5.63 10.87 8.30
CA GLU A 282 -6.53 11.17 9.41
C GLU A 282 -6.78 9.95 10.30
N GLN A 283 -6.32 8.78 9.86
CA GLN A 283 -6.68 7.50 10.45
C GLN A 283 -5.46 6.74 10.96
N ARG A 284 -5.72 5.89 11.98
CA ARG A 284 -4.84 4.81 12.44
C ARG A 284 -3.41 5.25 12.78
N PHE A 285 -3.28 6.33 13.52
CA PHE A 285 -2.03 6.79 14.12
C PHE A 285 -2.26 7.23 15.56
N ALA A 286 -1.22 7.27 16.34
CA ALA A 286 -1.16 7.84 17.67
C ALA A 286 -0.48 9.21 17.62
N ARG A 287 -0.83 10.13 18.52
CA ARG A 287 -0.26 11.48 18.58
C ARG A 287 0.26 11.77 19.98
N GLY A 288 1.56 12.00 20.10
CA GLY A 288 2.20 12.26 21.37
C GLY A 288 3.69 11.94 21.36
N LEU A 289 4.11 11.02 22.23
CA LEU A 289 5.51 10.62 22.37
C LEU A 289 5.61 9.10 22.41
N ALA A 290 6.61 8.55 21.71
CA ALA A 290 6.93 7.13 21.78
C ALA A 290 8.44 6.89 21.68
N CYS A 291 8.92 5.84 22.33
CA CYS A 291 10.33 5.47 22.29
C CYS A 291 10.53 3.96 22.22
N VAL A 292 11.74 3.60 21.77
CA VAL A 292 12.25 2.22 21.78
C VAL A 292 13.58 2.21 22.51
N LEU A 293 13.67 1.37 23.53
CA LEU A 293 14.85 1.15 24.33
C LEU A 293 15.42 -0.26 24.09
N ALA A 294 16.74 -0.38 24.12
CA ALA A 294 17.45 -1.66 24.13
C ALA A 294 18.27 -1.78 25.42
N PRO A 295 17.66 -2.23 26.54
CA PRO A 295 18.31 -2.24 27.84
C PRO A 295 19.44 -3.26 27.95
N ALA A 296 19.38 -4.34 27.18
CA ALA A 296 20.39 -5.38 27.14
C ALA A 296 20.39 -6.09 25.78
N CYS A 297 21.40 -6.90 25.51
CA CYS A 297 21.47 -7.71 24.28
C CYS A 297 20.22 -8.60 24.15
N GLY A 298 19.57 -8.57 22.99
CA GLY A 298 18.35 -9.32 22.73
C GLY A 298 17.07 -8.71 23.30
N TRP A 299 17.12 -7.73 24.19
CA TRP A 299 15.96 -7.09 24.77
C TRP A 299 15.59 -5.80 24.05
N GLU A 300 14.30 -5.64 23.81
CA GLU A 300 13.70 -4.42 23.25
C GLU A 300 12.43 -4.04 24.02
N LEU A 301 12.36 -2.81 24.49
CA LEU A 301 11.21 -2.23 25.15
C LEU A 301 10.68 -1.08 24.32
N GLY A 302 9.45 -1.17 23.86
CA GLY A 302 8.74 -0.08 23.19
C GLY A 302 7.65 0.50 24.08
N PHE A 303 7.52 1.82 24.06
CA PHE A 303 6.54 2.53 24.85
C PHE A 303 5.99 3.73 24.09
N GLY A 304 4.67 4.00 24.22
CA GLY A 304 4.01 5.13 23.56
C GLY A 304 2.87 5.71 24.40
N LEU A 305 2.84 7.03 24.45
CA LEU A 305 1.77 7.85 25.02
C LEU A 305 1.11 8.64 23.92
N SER A 306 -0.22 8.61 23.86
CA SER A 306 -0.98 9.37 22.87
C SER A 306 -2.20 10.03 23.48
N GLN A 307 -2.47 11.24 23.00
CA GLN A 307 -3.75 11.90 23.19
C GLN A 307 -4.17 12.49 21.85
N ARG A 308 -5.33 12.06 21.35
CA ARG A 308 -5.88 12.57 20.09
C ARG A 308 -7.39 12.73 20.16
N ALA A 309 -7.91 13.59 19.29
CA ALA A 309 -9.33 13.74 19.09
C ALA A 309 -9.75 12.85 17.91
N LEU A 310 -10.79 12.06 18.10
CA LEU A 310 -11.38 11.15 17.13
C LEU A 310 -12.75 11.67 16.70
N ASP A 311 -13.10 11.41 15.46
CA ASP A 311 -14.42 11.69 14.96
C ASP A 311 -15.41 10.67 15.52
N ALA A 312 -16.51 11.16 16.04
CA ALA A 312 -17.53 10.32 16.65
C ALA A 312 -18.93 10.88 16.44
N THR A 313 -19.90 9.99 16.34
CA THR A 313 -21.32 10.33 16.17
C THR A 313 -22.07 9.93 17.44
N GLN A 314 -22.89 10.85 17.96
CA GLN A 314 -23.87 10.53 19.00
C GLN A 314 -25.16 10.05 18.32
N ARG A 315 -25.69 8.90 18.74
CA ARG A 315 -26.95 8.36 18.21
C ARG A 315 -28.09 8.64 19.17
N GLY A 316 -29.08 9.42 18.70
CA GLY A 316 -30.25 9.74 19.49
C GLY A 316 -29.93 10.50 20.79
N SER A 317 -30.72 10.29 21.83
CA SER A 317 -30.53 10.84 23.18
C SER A 317 -29.52 10.09 24.05
N SER A 318 -28.89 9.02 23.51
CA SER A 318 -27.90 8.23 24.21
C SER A 318 -26.59 9.02 24.43
N SER A 319 -26.00 8.93 25.62
CA SER A 319 -24.66 9.49 25.91
C SER A 319 -23.53 8.73 25.21
N ARG A 320 -23.84 7.62 24.53
CA ARG A 320 -22.87 6.76 23.86
C ARG A 320 -22.47 7.33 22.51
N LEU A 321 -21.17 7.28 22.25
CA LEU A 321 -20.57 7.73 21.00
C LEU A 321 -20.15 6.51 20.15
N GLN A 322 -20.27 6.66 18.85
CA GLN A 322 -19.79 5.70 17.85
C GLN A 322 -18.63 6.33 17.07
N LEU A 323 -17.51 5.63 16.91
CA LEU A 323 -16.41 6.08 16.05
C LEU A 323 -16.86 6.27 14.59
N SER A 324 -16.40 7.36 14.00
CA SER A 324 -16.55 7.64 12.58
C SER A 324 -15.18 7.54 11.91
N GLU A 325 -14.99 6.53 11.07
CA GLU A 325 -13.71 6.34 10.37
C GLU A 325 -13.59 7.16 9.09
N ALA A 326 -14.63 7.86 8.68
CA ALA A 326 -14.62 8.50 7.37
C ALA A 326 -13.59 9.64 7.26
N GLY A 327 -13.23 10.32 8.38
CA GLY A 327 -12.26 11.42 8.38
C GLY A 327 -12.61 12.53 7.39
N VAL A 328 -13.91 12.74 7.13
CA VAL A 328 -14.40 13.65 6.08
C VAL A 328 -15.35 14.67 6.67
N HIS A 329 -15.11 15.96 6.40
CA HIS A 329 -15.79 17.09 7.03
C HIS A 329 -16.41 18.06 6.01
N ARG A 330 -17.20 17.54 5.07
CA ARG A 330 -17.78 18.27 3.94
C ARG A 330 -19.09 18.98 4.25
N THR A 331 -19.84 18.46 5.24
CA THR A 331 -21.17 18.98 5.60
C THR A 331 -21.20 19.45 7.04
N ALA A 332 -22.20 20.25 7.43
CA ALA A 332 -22.36 20.70 8.82
C ALA A 332 -22.47 19.53 9.80
N SER A 333 -23.15 18.46 9.44
CA SER A 333 -23.29 17.26 10.28
C SER A 333 -21.95 16.50 10.42
N GLU A 334 -21.12 16.46 9.37
CA GLU A 334 -19.77 15.90 9.42
C GLU A 334 -18.84 16.77 10.30
N GLN A 335 -18.97 18.11 10.23
CA GLN A 335 -18.23 19.04 11.09
C GLN A 335 -18.53 18.88 12.59
N VAL A 336 -19.77 18.55 12.94
CA VAL A 336 -20.15 18.29 14.34
C VAL A 336 -19.47 17.02 14.89
N ARG A 337 -19.22 16.02 14.05
CA ARG A 337 -18.55 14.76 14.45
C ARG A 337 -17.06 14.94 14.69
N ARG A 338 -16.48 15.99 14.12
CA ARG A 338 -15.04 16.22 14.12
C ARG A 338 -14.49 16.39 15.52
N GLY A 339 -13.58 15.48 15.90
CA GLY A 339 -12.90 15.51 17.18
C GLY A 339 -13.84 15.42 18.39
N ALA A 340 -15.02 14.83 18.23
CA ALA A 340 -16.05 14.75 19.28
C ALA A 340 -15.65 13.82 20.45
N LEU A 341 -14.69 12.91 20.23
CA LEU A 341 -14.20 11.97 21.22
C LEU A 341 -12.71 12.19 21.47
N LYS A 342 -12.32 12.38 22.72
CA LYS A 342 -10.92 12.42 23.12
C LYS A 342 -10.47 11.02 23.54
N GLU A 343 -9.42 10.50 22.89
CA GLU A 343 -8.80 9.24 23.22
C GLU A 343 -7.44 9.48 23.87
N ARG A 344 -7.18 8.83 25.00
CA ARG A 344 -5.88 8.71 25.63
C ARG A 344 -5.41 7.27 25.53
N MET A 345 -4.19 7.06 25.08
CA MET A 345 -3.61 5.74 24.92
C MET A 345 -2.27 5.65 25.64
N LEU A 346 -2.08 4.55 26.35
CA LEU A 346 -0.82 4.05 26.84
C LEU A 346 -0.61 2.69 26.18
N ALA A 347 0.49 2.49 25.46
CA ALA A 347 0.76 1.22 24.80
C ALA A 347 2.24 0.89 24.79
N GLY A 348 2.58 -0.40 24.75
CA GLY A 348 3.96 -0.81 24.69
C GLY A 348 4.14 -2.30 24.46
N TRP A 349 5.40 -2.68 24.34
CA TRP A 349 5.84 -4.07 24.22
C TRP A 349 7.17 -4.30 24.91
N LEU A 350 7.38 -5.52 25.38
CA LEU A 350 8.68 -6.05 25.78
C LEU A 350 8.96 -7.27 24.91
N GLN A 351 10.08 -7.25 24.20
CA GLN A 351 10.53 -8.36 23.35
C GLN A 351 11.88 -8.86 23.82
N TYR A 352 12.02 -10.17 23.81
CA TYR A 352 13.30 -10.86 23.91
C TYR A 352 13.56 -11.65 22.62
N SER A 353 14.71 -11.41 22.03
CA SER A 353 15.18 -12.10 20.82
C SER A 353 16.44 -12.90 21.14
N HIS A 354 16.43 -14.18 20.82
CA HIS A 354 17.58 -15.07 20.99
C HIS A 354 17.75 -15.97 19.77
N GLY A 355 18.94 -15.96 19.22
CA GLY A 355 19.22 -16.72 18.01
C GLY A 355 18.28 -16.32 16.86
N ARG A 356 17.43 -17.25 16.45
CA ARG A 356 16.47 -17.06 15.35
C ARG A 356 15.02 -17.01 15.81
N GLY A 357 14.81 -16.79 17.09
CA GLY A 357 13.49 -16.66 17.68
C GLY A 357 13.32 -15.37 18.46
N ALA A 358 12.07 -14.96 18.62
CA ALA A 358 11.68 -13.85 19.46
C ALA A 358 10.35 -14.13 20.13
N LEU A 359 10.22 -13.67 21.38
CA LEU A 359 8.98 -13.62 22.14
C LEU A 359 8.70 -12.18 22.50
N ALA A 360 7.45 -11.74 22.37
CA ALA A 360 7.08 -10.41 22.80
C ALA A 360 5.74 -10.42 23.53
N VAL A 361 5.69 -9.67 24.64
CA VAL A 361 4.47 -9.32 25.35
C VAL A 361 4.08 -7.90 24.98
N GLN A 362 2.82 -7.67 24.70
CA GLN A 362 2.27 -6.37 24.33
C GLN A 362 1.12 -6.01 25.24
N ALA A 363 0.95 -4.71 25.50
CA ALA A 363 -0.19 -4.20 26.23
C ALA A 363 -0.61 -2.84 25.67
N ALA A 364 -1.90 -2.56 25.72
CA ALA A 364 -2.47 -1.26 25.42
C ALA A 364 -3.63 -0.93 26.37
N TYR A 365 -3.67 0.32 26.80
CA TYR A 365 -4.74 0.90 27.59
C TYR A 365 -5.32 2.09 26.84
N LEU A 366 -6.61 2.03 26.58
CA LEU A 366 -7.39 3.09 25.94
C LEU A 366 -8.37 3.69 26.95
N ASN A 367 -8.50 5.01 26.94
CA ASN A 367 -9.41 5.74 27.85
C ASN A 367 -10.07 6.90 27.10
N TRP A 368 -11.39 6.94 27.13
CA TRP A 368 -12.23 7.96 26.49
C TRP A 368 -12.85 8.95 27.48
N GLY A 369 -12.33 9.00 28.72
CA GLY A 369 -12.81 9.91 29.78
C GLY A 369 -14.21 9.55 30.26
N ASP A 370 -15.08 10.55 30.31
CA ASP A 370 -16.46 10.40 30.75
C ASP A 370 -17.41 9.88 29.66
N LYS A 371 -16.92 9.77 28.43
CA LYS A 371 -17.70 9.30 27.29
C LYS A 371 -17.67 7.78 27.19
N GLU A 372 -18.82 7.19 26.89
CA GLU A 372 -18.91 5.77 26.56
C GLU A 372 -18.79 5.57 25.05
N LEU A 373 -17.84 4.76 24.64
CA LEU A 373 -17.70 4.34 23.27
C LEU A 373 -18.50 3.05 23.03
N GLN A 374 -19.47 3.11 22.13
CA GLN A 374 -20.12 1.91 21.59
C GLN A 374 -19.14 1.20 20.66
N LEU A 375 -18.66 0.03 21.07
CA LEU A 375 -17.58 -0.66 20.36
C LEU A 375 -17.97 -1.02 18.94
N LEU A 376 -19.13 -1.66 18.77
CA LEU A 376 -19.74 -1.91 17.45
C LEU A 376 -21.25 -1.76 17.54
N PRO A 377 -21.85 -0.75 16.90
CA PRO A 377 -23.29 -0.55 16.92
C PRO A 377 -24.10 -1.67 16.27
N SER A 378 -23.47 -2.40 15.35
CA SER A 378 -24.06 -3.57 14.70
C SER A 378 -24.00 -4.84 15.55
N VAL A 379 -23.26 -4.83 16.65
CA VAL A 379 -23.08 -5.95 17.57
C VAL A 379 -23.31 -5.43 19.01
N PRO A 380 -24.59 -5.28 19.43
CA PRO A 380 -24.93 -4.73 20.75
C PRO A 380 -24.30 -5.49 21.91
N GLU A 381 -24.04 -6.78 21.74
CA GLU A 381 -23.43 -7.68 22.75
C GLU A 381 -22.01 -7.23 23.15
N LEU A 382 -21.29 -6.53 22.27
CA LEU A 382 -19.99 -5.93 22.59
C LEU A 382 -20.11 -4.79 23.61
N GLY A 383 -21.30 -4.23 23.79
CA GLY A 383 -21.57 -3.19 24.75
C GLY A 383 -20.89 -1.86 24.46
N ALA A 384 -20.80 -1.04 25.50
CA ALA A 384 -20.09 0.22 25.49
C ALA A 384 -19.14 0.29 26.67
N CYS A 385 -18.00 0.94 26.50
CA CYS A 385 -17.03 1.09 27.58
C CYS A 385 -16.36 2.46 27.54
N ARG A 386 -15.83 2.89 28.69
CA ARG A 386 -15.03 4.11 28.86
C ARG A 386 -13.54 3.82 28.78
N ARG A 387 -13.16 2.57 29.04
CA ARG A 387 -11.76 2.11 29.11
C ARG A 387 -11.67 0.72 28.51
N LEU A 388 -10.57 0.47 27.82
CA LEU A 388 -10.27 -0.84 27.25
C LEU A 388 -8.81 -1.19 27.55
N VAL A 389 -8.58 -2.39 28.08
CA VAL A 389 -7.25 -2.97 28.26
C VAL A 389 -7.10 -4.11 27.29
N LEU A 390 -6.01 -4.12 26.57
CA LEU A 390 -5.63 -5.16 25.60
C LEU A 390 -4.26 -5.71 25.99
N GLY A 391 -4.07 -7.01 25.83
CA GLY A 391 -2.79 -7.68 26.03
C GLY A 391 -2.58 -8.79 25.02
N SER A 392 -1.35 -9.04 24.62
CA SER A 392 -1.01 -10.21 23.81
C SER A 392 0.39 -10.77 24.09
N LEU A 393 0.54 -12.05 23.75
CA LEU A 393 1.79 -12.75 23.65
C LEU A 393 1.99 -13.13 22.19
N SER A 394 3.12 -12.74 21.60
CA SER A 394 3.49 -13.10 20.24
C SER A 394 4.83 -13.78 20.20
N TYR A 395 5.01 -14.69 19.24
CA TYR A 395 6.25 -15.39 18.99
C TYR A 395 6.59 -15.39 17.51
N HIS A 396 7.87 -15.49 17.27
CA HIS A 396 8.46 -15.67 15.94
C HIS A 396 9.62 -16.67 16.06
N TRP A 397 9.69 -17.62 15.16
CA TRP A 397 10.79 -18.55 15.06
C TRP A 397 11.10 -18.87 13.60
N GLN A 398 12.39 -19.02 13.27
CA GLN A 398 12.86 -19.32 11.93
C GLN A 398 13.92 -20.42 11.97
N SER A 399 13.82 -21.40 11.05
CA SER A 399 14.83 -22.46 10.93
C SER A 399 16.21 -21.92 10.49
N PRO A 400 17.31 -22.68 10.71
CA PRO A 400 18.66 -22.29 10.32
C PRO A 400 18.81 -21.85 8.86
N GLN A 401 18.17 -22.54 7.94
CA GLN A 401 18.22 -22.23 6.51
C GLN A 401 17.14 -21.22 6.06
N ALA A 402 16.43 -20.61 7.00
CA ALA A 402 15.29 -19.72 6.74
C ALA A 402 14.15 -20.35 5.91
N GLN A 403 14.15 -21.69 5.81
CA GLN A 403 13.15 -22.41 5.02
C GLN A 403 11.81 -22.53 5.73
N LEU A 404 11.83 -22.70 7.06
CA LEU A 404 10.63 -22.82 7.88
C LEU A 404 10.55 -21.62 8.82
N ARG A 405 9.39 -20.98 8.86
CA ARG A 405 9.06 -19.90 9.78
C ARG A 405 7.72 -20.15 10.45
N LEU A 406 7.67 -19.94 11.74
CA LEU A 406 6.50 -20.00 12.59
C LEU A 406 6.27 -18.64 13.24
N GLU A 407 5.07 -18.14 13.16
CA GLU A 407 4.65 -16.86 13.75
C GLU A 407 3.29 -17.03 14.39
N GLY A 408 3.10 -16.48 15.57
CA GLY A 408 1.81 -16.52 16.23
C GLY A 408 1.61 -15.37 17.20
N GLU A 409 0.34 -15.09 17.49
CA GLU A 409 -0.09 -14.12 18.48
C GLU A 409 -1.38 -14.60 19.13
N LEU A 410 -1.41 -14.55 20.46
CA LEU A 410 -2.60 -14.76 21.28
C LEU A 410 -2.88 -13.47 22.04
N ALA A 411 -4.08 -12.93 21.87
CA ALA A 411 -4.50 -11.67 22.44
C ALA A 411 -5.75 -11.83 23.30
N SER A 412 -5.89 -10.95 24.29
CA SER A 412 -7.08 -10.84 25.14
C SER A 412 -7.42 -9.38 25.42
N GLN A 413 -8.66 -9.13 25.81
CA GLN A 413 -9.12 -7.81 26.22
C GLN A 413 -9.92 -7.85 27.52
N SER A 414 -9.98 -6.72 28.23
CA SER A 414 -10.90 -6.52 29.32
C SER A 414 -12.34 -6.67 28.84
N GLY A 415 -13.14 -7.51 29.52
CA GLY A 415 -14.49 -7.86 29.06
C GLY A 415 -14.62 -9.25 28.42
N GLY A 416 -13.53 -10.05 28.40
CA GLY A 416 -13.58 -11.48 28.07
C GLY A 416 -13.36 -11.84 26.60
N GLY A 417 -13.06 -10.86 25.72
CA GLY A 417 -12.70 -11.11 24.32
C GLY A 417 -11.29 -11.66 24.19
N TRP A 418 -11.08 -12.58 23.25
CA TRP A 418 -9.77 -13.13 22.89
C TRP A 418 -9.63 -13.31 21.38
N ALA A 419 -8.40 -13.35 20.91
CA ALA A 419 -8.05 -13.56 19.53
C ALA A 419 -6.77 -14.40 19.40
N LEU A 420 -6.72 -15.27 18.41
CA LEU A 420 -5.57 -16.10 18.07
C LEU A 420 -5.27 -15.94 16.58
N ALA A 421 -4.01 -15.80 16.24
CA ALA A 421 -3.52 -15.85 14.89
C ALA A 421 -2.24 -16.67 14.82
N GLN A 422 -2.13 -17.52 13.80
CA GLN A 422 -0.93 -18.34 13.55
C GLN A 422 -0.60 -18.37 12.07
N HIS A 423 0.67 -18.40 11.77
CA HIS A 423 1.17 -18.51 10.42
C HIS A 423 2.39 -19.41 10.36
N LEU A 424 2.37 -20.31 9.38
CA LEU A 424 3.49 -21.18 9.00
C LEU A 424 3.88 -20.82 7.58
N SER A 425 5.15 -20.54 7.33
CA SER A 425 5.67 -20.42 5.97
C SER A 425 6.85 -21.36 5.76
N TRP A 426 6.88 -21.97 4.58
CA TRP A 426 7.93 -22.88 4.16
C TRP A 426 8.38 -22.51 2.75
N GLY A 427 9.65 -22.14 2.61
CA GLY A 427 10.28 -21.78 1.34
C GLY A 427 11.33 -22.81 0.97
N GLN A 428 11.16 -23.54 -0.13
CA GLN A 428 12.12 -24.49 -0.65
C GLN A 428 12.34 -24.27 -2.14
N GLY A 429 13.44 -23.60 -2.50
CA GLY A 429 14.00 -23.57 -3.86
C GLY A 429 13.00 -23.81 -5.01
N VAL A 430 13.10 -24.98 -5.64
CA VAL A 430 12.26 -25.37 -6.79
C VAL A 430 10.75 -25.51 -6.45
N LEU A 431 10.44 -25.94 -5.23
CA LEU A 431 9.03 -26.08 -4.78
C LEU A 431 8.39 -24.73 -4.40
N GLY A 432 9.18 -23.66 -4.42
CA GLY A 432 8.69 -22.32 -4.14
C GLY A 432 8.36 -22.07 -2.67
N ASP A 433 7.45 -21.13 -2.44
CA ASP A 433 7.04 -20.70 -1.12
C ASP A 433 5.61 -21.16 -0.82
N LEU A 434 5.44 -21.90 0.26
CA LEU A 434 4.16 -22.33 0.79
C LEU A 434 3.86 -21.59 2.09
N GLY A 435 2.65 -21.15 2.32
CA GLY A 435 2.22 -20.53 3.57
C GLY A 435 0.83 -20.98 3.98
N LEU A 436 0.69 -21.23 5.28
CA LEU A 436 -0.56 -21.56 5.96
C LEU A 436 -0.84 -20.52 7.02
N GLY A 437 -2.02 -19.93 7.01
CA GLY A 437 -2.49 -19.02 8.04
C GLY A 437 -3.79 -19.54 8.66
N TYR A 438 -3.91 -19.37 9.96
CA TYR A 438 -5.15 -19.64 10.71
C TYR A 438 -5.39 -18.48 11.68
N TRP A 439 -6.64 -18.09 11.82
CA TRP A 439 -7.05 -17.11 12.81
C TRP A 439 -8.42 -17.42 13.39
N ARG A 440 -8.61 -17.02 14.64
CA ARG A 440 -9.90 -17.06 15.33
C ARG A 440 -10.02 -15.89 16.29
N LEU A 441 -11.07 -15.13 16.12
CA LEU A 441 -11.40 -13.94 16.90
C LEU A 441 -12.74 -14.18 17.58
N SER A 442 -12.79 -14.15 18.91
CA SER A 442 -14.04 -14.32 19.62
C SER A 442 -15.03 -13.20 19.29
N PRO A 443 -16.35 -13.45 19.33
CA PRO A 443 -17.36 -12.41 19.05
C PRO A 443 -17.24 -11.17 19.96
N SER A 444 -16.70 -11.34 21.15
CA SER A 444 -16.49 -10.26 22.11
C SER A 444 -15.14 -9.54 21.96
N TYR A 445 -14.25 -9.97 21.08
CA TYR A 445 -12.98 -9.30 20.84
C TYR A 445 -13.14 -8.09 19.92
N TRP A 446 -12.67 -6.91 20.37
CA TRP A 446 -12.65 -5.68 19.59
C TRP A 446 -11.38 -4.88 19.86
N ASN A 447 -10.77 -4.32 18.83
CA ASN A 447 -9.57 -3.52 18.94
C ASN A 447 -9.47 -2.46 17.83
N SER A 448 -9.33 -1.18 18.20
CA SER A 448 -9.11 -0.08 17.25
C SER A 448 -7.65 0.12 16.87
N LEU A 449 -6.71 -0.44 17.63
CA LEU A 449 -5.27 -0.35 17.39
C LEU A 449 -4.76 -1.52 16.55
N GLY A 450 -5.50 -2.64 16.57
CA GLY A 450 -5.18 -3.83 15.83
C GLY A 450 -5.46 -3.70 14.36
N ARG A 451 -4.89 -4.57 13.57
CA ARG A 451 -5.17 -4.69 12.16
C ARG A 451 -4.78 -6.05 11.63
N GLY A 452 -5.57 -6.52 10.72
CA GLY A 452 -4.99 -7.40 9.79
C GLY A 452 -5.67 -8.69 9.46
N LEU A 453 -6.67 -9.11 10.17
CA LEU A 453 -7.25 -10.43 9.96
C LEU A 453 -8.66 -10.41 9.41
N GLU A 454 -9.26 -9.25 9.31
CA GLU A 454 -10.68 -9.14 9.07
C GLU A 454 -11.01 -8.85 7.63
N HIS A 455 -12.15 -9.44 7.25
CA HIS A 455 -12.89 -9.08 6.05
C HIS A 455 -13.85 -7.90 6.30
N ALA A 456 -14.00 -7.50 7.56
CA ALA A 456 -14.77 -6.33 8.00
C ALA A 456 -13.83 -5.23 8.53
N ALA A 457 -14.28 -3.97 8.56
CA ALA A 457 -13.46 -2.82 8.96
C ALA A 457 -12.97 -2.83 10.42
N TRP A 458 -13.47 -3.76 11.26
CA TRP A 458 -13.14 -3.89 12.68
C TRP A 458 -13.01 -5.35 13.06
N VAL A 459 -12.00 -5.70 13.87
CA VAL A 459 -11.78 -7.05 14.38
C VAL A 459 -12.92 -7.46 15.30
N HIS A 460 -13.71 -8.41 14.89
CA HIS A 460 -14.69 -9.09 15.73
C HIS A 460 -15.07 -10.44 15.16
N GLY A 461 -15.31 -11.42 16.05
CA GLY A 461 -15.96 -12.68 15.77
C GLY A 461 -15.78 -13.29 14.36
N GLU A 462 -14.59 -13.74 14.02
CA GLU A 462 -14.29 -14.38 12.73
C GLU A 462 -13.33 -15.54 12.95
N GLU A 463 -13.54 -16.63 12.24
CA GLU A 463 -12.60 -17.75 12.16
C GLU A 463 -12.31 -18.05 10.70
N GLY A 464 -11.03 -18.33 10.39
CA GLY A 464 -10.67 -18.64 9.03
C GLY A 464 -9.30 -19.24 8.87
N ALA A 465 -9.05 -19.72 7.67
CA ALA A 465 -7.77 -20.26 7.25
C ALA A 465 -7.41 -19.79 5.84
N ARG A 466 -6.13 -19.70 5.58
CA ARG A 466 -5.57 -19.32 4.27
C ARG A 466 -4.40 -20.21 3.92
N LEU A 467 -4.39 -20.62 2.67
CA LEU A 467 -3.27 -21.28 2.00
C LEU A 467 -2.76 -20.35 0.90
N TYR A 468 -1.47 -20.17 0.78
CA TYR A 468 -0.86 -19.64 -0.44
C TYR A 468 0.30 -20.53 -0.90
N TRP A 469 0.52 -20.57 -2.19
CA TRP A 469 1.62 -21.28 -2.81
C TRP A 469 2.15 -20.47 -3.99
N GLN A 470 3.41 -20.12 -3.95
CA GLN A 470 4.09 -19.41 -5.01
C GLN A 470 5.19 -20.27 -5.60
N LEU A 471 5.05 -20.65 -6.85
CA LEU A 471 6.03 -21.33 -7.66
C LEU A 471 6.78 -20.30 -8.50
N PRO A 472 8.06 -20.00 -8.21
CA PRO A 472 8.80 -18.96 -8.92
C PRO A 472 9.14 -19.35 -10.36
N GLU A 473 9.29 -20.66 -10.61
CA GLU A 473 9.68 -21.22 -11.91
C GLU A 473 8.86 -22.51 -12.16
N LEU A 474 7.57 -22.36 -12.48
CA LEU A 474 6.73 -23.48 -12.87
C LEU A 474 7.19 -24.09 -14.20
N LEU A 475 7.56 -23.24 -15.15
CA LEU A 475 8.21 -23.48 -16.43
C LEU A 475 9.23 -22.34 -16.60
N ASP A 476 10.12 -22.46 -17.57
CA ASP A 476 11.05 -21.38 -17.90
C ASP A 476 10.31 -20.04 -18.03
N TYR A 477 10.77 -19.05 -17.27
CA TYR A 477 10.20 -17.70 -17.25
C TYR A 477 8.73 -17.58 -16.78
N THR A 478 8.18 -18.63 -16.12
CA THR A 478 6.78 -18.66 -15.69
C THR A 478 6.68 -18.74 -14.18
N ARG A 479 6.01 -17.76 -13.56
CA ARG A 479 5.64 -17.76 -12.14
C ARG A 479 4.16 -18.06 -11.99
N LEU A 480 3.82 -18.96 -11.08
CA LEU A 480 2.45 -19.22 -10.66
C LEU A 480 2.29 -18.89 -9.17
N THR A 481 1.24 -18.18 -8.84
CA THR A 481 0.83 -17.94 -7.45
C THR A 481 -0.60 -18.40 -7.26
N LEU A 482 -0.82 -19.28 -6.29
CA LEU A 482 -2.14 -19.79 -5.90
C LEU A 482 -2.45 -19.33 -4.48
N GLN A 483 -3.68 -18.91 -4.24
CA GLN A 483 -4.18 -18.57 -2.93
C GLN A 483 -5.57 -19.13 -2.74
N ALA A 484 -5.80 -19.76 -1.60
CA ALA A 484 -7.10 -20.20 -1.13
C ALA A 484 -7.37 -19.60 0.24
N GLU A 485 -8.60 -19.19 0.48
CA GLU A 485 -9.03 -18.62 1.73
C GLU A 485 -10.44 -19.07 2.03
N ALA A 486 -10.69 -19.46 3.28
CA ALA A 486 -12.02 -19.75 3.78
C ALA A 486 -12.17 -19.12 5.17
N TYR A 487 -13.32 -18.48 5.41
CA TYR A 487 -13.64 -17.90 6.71
C TYR A 487 -15.14 -17.88 6.94
N HIS A 488 -15.52 -17.82 8.21
CA HIS A 488 -16.89 -17.61 8.62
C HIS A 488 -16.99 -16.67 9.83
N PRO A 489 -18.00 -15.82 9.89
CA PRO A 489 -18.24 -14.97 11.05
C PRO A 489 -18.75 -15.80 12.23
N LEU A 490 -18.25 -15.51 13.45
CA LEU A 490 -18.62 -16.20 14.70
C LEU A 490 -19.66 -15.46 15.55
N GLY A 491 -19.96 -14.20 15.20
CA GLY A 491 -20.83 -13.33 15.99
C GLY A 491 -21.99 -12.76 15.19
N ALA A 492 -22.71 -11.81 15.80
CA ALA A 492 -23.80 -11.11 15.15
C ALA A 492 -23.33 -10.42 13.87
N LEU A 493 -24.06 -10.68 12.80
CA LEU A 493 -23.74 -10.18 11.47
C LEU A 493 -24.06 -8.70 11.33
N ARG A 494 -23.21 -7.95 10.64
CA ARG A 494 -23.55 -6.60 10.19
C ARG A 494 -24.73 -6.66 9.23
N ARG A 495 -25.54 -5.59 9.23
CA ARG A 495 -26.64 -5.43 8.26
C ARG A 495 -26.09 -5.62 6.84
N GLY A 496 -26.54 -6.69 6.16
CA GLY A 496 -26.09 -7.07 4.82
C GLY A 496 -24.99 -8.14 4.75
N GLN A 497 -24.43 -8.59 5.88
CA GLN A 497 -23.67 -9.85 5.91
C GLN A 497 -24.67 -11.02 6.01
N ARG A 498 -24.41 -12.08 5.28
CA ARG A 498 -25.16 -13.34 5.40
C ARG A 498 -24.40 -14.30 6.27
N GLU A 499 -25.14 -15.09 7.07
CA GLU A 499 -24.63 -16.30 7.67
C GLU A 499 -24.09 -17.21 6.57
N GLY A 500 -22.98 -17.86 6.82
CA GLY A 500 -22.41 -18.86 5.92
C GLY A 500 -20.91 -18.76 5.77
N GLU A 501 -20.37 -19.78 5.19
CA GLU A 501 -18.96 -19.86 4.85
C GLU A 501 -18.64 -18.95 3.65
N HIS A 502 -17.60 -18.18 3.80
CA HIS A 502 -17.02 -17.38 2.74
C HIS A 502 -15.74 -18.05 2.27
N TRP A 503 -15.59 -18.19 0.98
CA TRP A 503 -14.34 -18.72 0.42
C TRP A 503 -13.93 -17.95 -0.83
N SER A 504 -12.65 -17.96 -1.10
CA SER A 504 -12.08 -17.42 -2.33
C SER A 504 -10.86 -18.21 -2.79
N TRP A 505 -10.76 -18.36 -4.11
CA TRP A 505 -9.61 -18.90 -4.81
C TRP A 505 -9.05 -17.83 -5.72
N THR A 506 -7.75 -17.68 -5.73
CA THR A 506 -7.04 -16.76 -6.62
C THR A 506 -5.88 -17.49 -7.25
N ALA A 507 -5.73 -17.36 -8.56
CA ALA A 507 -4.59 -17.83 -9.31
C ALA A 507 -4.02 -16.66 -10.13
N GLU A 508 -2.72 -16.47 -10.07
CA GLU A 508 -1.98 -15.48 -10.86
C GLU A 508 -0.82 -16.18 -11.57
N LEU A 509 -0.82 -16.13 -12.89
CA LEU A 509 0.26 -16.60 -13.73
C LEU A 509 0.94 -15.41 -14.37
N THR A 510 2.25 -15.33 -14.24
CA THR A 510 3.08 -14.33 -14.93
C THR A 510 4.10 -15.06 -15.78
N HIS A 511 4.07 -14.82 -17.09
CA HIS A 511 4.99 -15.41 -18.05
C HIS A 511 5.77 -14.33 -18.78
N GLN A 512 7.10 -14.49 -18.88
CA GLN A 512 7.95 -13.63 -19.67
C GLN A 512 7.96 -14.14 -21.11
N LEU A 513 7.55 -13.31 -22.06
CA LEU A 513 7.46 -13.67 -23.47
C LEU A 513 8.80 -13.57 -24.20
N ASP A 514 9.78 -12.93 -23.58
CA ASP A 514 11.13 -12.79 -24.13
C ASP A 514 12.20 -12.95 -23.03
N ALA A 515 13.37 -13.45 -23.41
CA ALA A 515 14.50 -13.70 -22.49
C ALA A 515 15.03 -12.43 -21.82
N ALA A 516 14.79 -11.25 -22.39
CA ALA A 516 15.16 -9.98 -21.78
C ALA A 516 14.16 -9.48 -20.74
N GLY A 517 13.02 -10.17 -20.56
CA GLY A 517 11.94 -9.80 -19.64
C GLY A 517 11.25 -8.50 -20.01
N ARG A 518 11.29 -8.08 -21.28
CA ARG A 518 10.66 -6.84 -21.76
C ARG A 518 9.16 -6.99 -21.92
N SER A 519 8.72 -8.19 -22.29
CA SER A 519 7.31 -8.50 -22.52
C SER A 519 6.81 -9.50 -21.49
N LEU A 520 5.73 -9.15 -20.82
CA LEU A 520 5.12 -9.96 -19.77
C LEU A 520 3.64 -10.21 -20.09
N LEU A 521 3.24 -11.46 -19.99
CA LEU A 521 1.84 -11.86 -19.99
C LEU A 521 1.43 -12.18 -18.55
N ARG A 522 0.35 -11.57 -18.09
CA ARG A 522 -0.23 -11.86 -16.78
C ARG A 522 -1.66 -12.34 -16.95
N LEU A 523 -1.96 -13.47 -16.36
CA LEU A 523 -3.31 -14.00 -16.23
C LEU A 523 -3.64 -14.04 -14.74
N TRP A 524 -4.72 -13.39 -14.37
CA TRP A 524 -5.23 -13.41 -13.01
C TRP A 524 -6.67 -13.89 -13.04
N TRP A 525 -6.99 -14.85 -12.16
CA TRP A 525 -8.31 -15.40 -11.98
C TRP A 525 -8.63 -15.45 -10.49
N ARG A 526 -9.85 -15.02 -10.14
CA ARG A 526 -10.38 -15.13 -8.79
C ARG A 526 -11.82 -15.64 -8.84
N ARG A 527 -12.11 -16.62 -8.02
CA ARG A 527 -13.47 -17.08 -7.75
C ARG A 527 -13.74 -16.95 -6.25
N ALA A 528 -14.85 -16.30 -5.89
CA ALA A 528 -15.17 -16.04 -4.50
C ALA A 528 -16.66 -16.17 -4.27
N GLN A 529 -17.02 -16.73 -3.13
CA GLN A 529 -18.37 -16.69 -2.61
C GLN A 529 -18.57 -15.39 -1.85
N ARG A 530 -19.62 -14.66 -2.18
CA ARG A 530 -20.07 -13.47 -1.49
C ARG A 530 -21.51 -13.63 -1.04
N ALA A 531 -22.00 -12.70 -0.21
CA ALA A 531 -23.41 -12.68 0.21
C ALA A 531 -24.41 -12.74 -0.96
N GLU A 532 -24.03 -12.26 -2.14
CA GLU A 532 -24.86 -12.19 -3.35
C GLU A 532 -24.70 -13.40 -4.27
N GLY A 533 -23.89 -14.39 -3.89
CA GLY A 533 -23.59 -15.59 -4.67
C GLY A 533 -22.10 -15.73 -5.04
N THR A 534 -21.81 -16.76 -5.82
CA THR A 534 -20.45 -17.03 -6.31
C THR A 534 -20.14 -16.16 -7.52
N MET A 535 -19.00 -15.48 -7.50
CA MET A 535 -18.54 -14.62 -8.58
C MET A 535 -17.14 -15.02 -9.02
N SER A 536 -16.93 -15.10 -10.32
CA SER A 536 -15.62 -15.25 -10.94
C SER A 536 -15.18 -13.94 -11.57
N ARG A 537 -13.89 -13.65 -11.51
CA ARG A 537 -13.26 -12.53 -12.20
C ARG A 537 -12.03 -13.04 -12.91
N LEU A 538 -11.85 -12.63 -14.14
CA LEU A 538 -10.69 -12.93 -14.96
C LEU A 538 -10.05 -11.64 -15.42
N ARG A 539 -8.72 -11.59 -15.46
CA ARG A 539 -7.95 -10.51 -16.06
C ARG A 539 -6.81 -11.06 -16.86
N LEU A 540 -6.71 -10.62 -18.09
CA LEU A 540 -5.57 -10.86 -18.96
C LEU A 540 -4.86 -9.54 -19.21
N GLN A 541 -3.54 -9.49 -19.09
CA GLN A 541 -2.75 -8.29 -19.27
C GLN A 541 -1.48 -8.62 -20.01
N LEU A 542 -1.17 -7.82 -21.02
CA LEU A 542 0.07 -7.83 -21.76
C LEU A 542 0.82 -6.52 -21.48
N GLU A 543 2.07 -6.63 -21.06
CA GLU A 543 2.98 -5.52 -20.82
C GLU A 543 4.17 -5.64 -21.75
N HIS A 544 4.59 -4.54 -22.34
CA HIS A 544 5.83 -4.45 -23.10
C HIS A 544 6.62 -3.20 -22.69
N SER A 545 7.89 -3.39 -22.33
CA SER A 545 8.79 -2.31 -21.93
C SER A 545 9.89 -2.16 -23.00
N GLY A 546 9.66 -1.24 -23.93
CA GLY A 546 10.65 -0.81 -24.89
C GLY A 546 11.64 0.22 -24.30
N ARG A 547 12.61 0.62 -25.12
CA ARG A 547 13.63 1.59 -24.68
C ARG A 547 13.05 3.00 -24.46
N MET A 548 12.10 3.42 -25.28
CA MET A 548 11.50 4.76 -25.27
C MET A 548 10.03 4.74 -24.87
N MET A 549 9.37 3.59 -24.95
CA MET A 549 7.94 3.46 -24.74
C MET A 549 7.61 2.18 -23.98
N GLU A 550 6.69 2.29 -23.05
CA GLU A 550 6.04 1.17 -22.37
C GLU A 550 4.59 1.10 -22.79
N LEU A 551 4.12 -0.10 -23.08
CA LEU A 551 2.76 -0.38 -23.47
C LEU A 551 2.16 -1.40 -22.51
N CYS A 552 0.93 -1.20 -22.12
CA CYS A 552 0.16 -2.17 -21.33
C CYS A 552 -1.26 -2.19 -21.86
N CYS A 553 -1.76 -3.37 -22.17
CA CYS A 553 -3.17 -3.56 -22.50
C CYS A 553 -3.73 -4.76 -21.76
N GLY A 554 -5.03 -4.77 -21.58
CA GLY A 554 -5.66 -5.89 -20.91
C GLY A 554 -7.17 -5.91 -21.02
N LEU A 555 -7.70 -7.08 -20.68
CA LEU A 555 -9.11 -7.40 -20.62
C LEU A 555 -9.46 -7.83 -19.20
N GLN A 556 -10.52 -7.27 -18.67
CA GLN A 556 -11.18 -7.77 -17.46
C GLN A 556 -12.52 -8.38 -17.85
N LEU A 557 -12.87 -9.48 -17.22
CA LEU A 557 -14.13 -10.20 -17.46
C LEU A 557 -14.72 -10.67 -16.12
N VAL A 558 -16.01 -10.41 -15.93
CA VAL A 558 -16.82 -11.00 -14.85
C VAL A 558 -17.91 -11.84 -15.53
N PRO A 559 -17.69 -13.16 -15.66
CA PRO A 559 -18.67 -14.05 -16.25
C PRO A 559 -19.97 -14.08 -15.43
N SER A 560 -21.10 -14.12 -16.13
CA SER A 560 -22.43 -14.26 -15.53
C SER A 560 -23.36 -14.98 -16.49
N ALA A 561 -24.33 -15.72 -15.98
CA ALA A 561 -25.30 -16.44 -16.79
C ALA A 561 -26.21 -15.50 -17.62
N LEU A 562 -26.47 -14.28 -17.13
CA LEU A 562 -27.39 -13.35 -17.79
C LEU A 562 -26.65 -12.40 -18.73
N ARG A 563 -25.59 -11.77 -18.25
CA ARG A 563 -24.78 -10.83 -19.01
C ARG A 563 -23.39 -10.69 -18.38
N HIS A 564 -22.35 -10.85 -19.18
CA HIS A 564 -20.98 -10.67 -18.75
C HIS A 564 -20.69 -9.18 -18.56
N ALA A 565 -19.95 -8.82 -17.50
CA ALA A 565 -19.33 -7.51 -17.42
C ALA A 565 -17.88 -7.59 -17.91
N TRP A 566 -17.44 -6.61 -18.64
CA TRP A 566 -16.09 -6.59 -19.19
C TRP A 566 -15.55 -5.17 -19.32
N ALA A 567 -14.22 -5.07 -19.32
CA ALA A 567 -13.51 -3.83 -19.64
C ALA A 567 -12.25 -4.14 -20.42
N LEU A 568 -12.01 -3.34 -21.46
CA LEU A 568 -10.76 -3.27 -22.20
C LEU A 568 -10.01 -2.03 -21.76
N TYR A 569 -8.73 -2.15 -21.49
CA TYR A 569 -7.90 -1.01 -21.14
C TYR A 569 -6.57 -1.05 -21.88
N ALA A 570 -6.09 0.13 -22.22
CA ALA A 570 -4.77 0.32 -22.78
C ALA A 570 -4.12 1.56 -22.18
N ARG A 571 -2.81 1.49 -21.98
CA ARG A 571 -1.99 2.62 -21.57
C ARG A 571 -0.66 2.59 -22.32
N ALA A 572 -0.21 3.77 -22.68
CA ALA A 572 1.07 4.00 -23.31
C ALA A 572 1.84 5.05 -22.50
N ARG A 573 3.09 4.79 -22.26
CA ARG A 573 4.03 5.71 -21.62
C ARG A 573 5.19 5.93 -22.54
N THR A 574 5.55 7.18 -22.76
CA THR A 574 6.69 7.51 -23.61
C THR A 574 7.54 8.60 -22.98
N GLN A 575 8.82 8.47 -23.18
CA GLN A 575 9.78 9.51 -22.81
C GLN A 575 9.97 10.43 -24.02
N LEU A 576 9.37 11.62 -23.98
CA LEU A 576 9.49 12.62 -25.04
C LEU A 576 10.87 13.29 -25.03
N SER A 577 11.45 13.43 -23.84
CA SER A 577 12.82 13.89 -23.62
C SER A 577 13.36 13.35 -22.29
N PRO A 578 14.65 13.45 -21.99
CA PRO A 578 15.18 13.05 -20.68
C PRO A 578 14.49 13.72 -19.49
N ALA A 579 13.83 14.86 -19.73
CA ALA A 579 13.13 15.63 -18.72
C ALA A 579 11.60 15.54 -18.79
N LEU A 580 11.03 15.00 -19.86
CA LEU A 580 9.59 15.04 -20.12
C LEU A 580 9.04 13.65 -20.45
N HIS A 581 8.03 13.21 -19.72
CA HIS A 581 7.33 11.94 -19.91
C HIS A 581 5.84 12.20 -20.09
N LEU A 582 5.27 11.51 -21.05
CA LEU A 582 3.86 11.50 -21.39
C LEU A 582 3.28 10.11 -21.09
N GLU A 583 2.12 10.07 -20.48
CA GLU A 583 1.35 8.86 -20.24
C GLU A 583 -0.08 9.09 -20.70
N LEU A 584 -0.57 8.17 -21.50
CA LEU A 584 -1.93 8.13 -22.01
C LEU A 584 -2.59 6.83 -21.58
N GLY A 585 -3.85 6.89 -21.23
CA GLY A 585 -4.62 5.71 -20.88
C GLY A 585 -6.07 5.83 -21.31
N ALA A 586 -6.65 4.70 -21.66
CA ALA A 586 -8.05 4.58 -22.01
C ALA A 586 -8.63 3.27 -21.48
N ASP A 587 -9.80 3.33 -20.88
CA ASP A 587 -10.64 2.19 -20.51
C ASP A 587 -11.97 2.29 -21.26
N TYR A 588 -12.47 1.16 -21.75
CA TYR A 588 -13.85 1.01 -22.21
C TYR A 588 -14.50 -0.12 -21.43
N PHE A 589 -15.67 0.10 -20.86
CA PHE A 589 -16.29 -0.86 -19.95
C PHE A 589 -17.80 -0.99 -20.15
N ASP A 590 -18.30 -2.19 -19.85
CA ASP A 590 -19.72 -2.54 -19.79
C ASP A 590 -19.96 -3.41 -18.54
N ALA A 591 -20.49 -2.81 -17.47
CA ALA A 591 -20.74 -3.45 -16.18
C ALA A 591 -22.05 -2.91 -15.58
N GLU A 592 -23.19 -3.32 -16.15
CA GLU A 592 -24.50 -2.75 -15.82
C GLU A 592 -24.98 -3.06 -14.39
N ARG A 593 -24.52 -4.18 -13.81
CA ARG A 593 -24.89 -4.54 -12.45
C ARG A 593 -23.83 -4.14 -11.44
N TRP A 594 -24.24 -3.57 -10.32
CA TRP A 594 -23.35 -3.15 -9.25
C TRP A 594 -22.46 -4.29 -8.73
N GLN A 595 -22.99 -5.50 -8.66
CA GLN A 595 -22.25 -6.68 -8.20
C GLN A 595 -21.09 -7.03 -9.15
N GLN A 596 -21.26 -6.74 -10.45
CA GLN A 596 -20.28 -7.03 -11.50
C GLN A 596 -19.33 -5.85 -11.76
N ARG A 597 -19.37 -4.79 -10.93
CA ARG A 597 -18.50 -3.62 -11.09
C ARG A 597 -17.04 -4.03 -11.27
N LEU A 598 -16.35 -3.33 -12.15
CA LEU A 598 -14.95 -3.51 -12.48
C LEU A 598 -14.11 -2.39 -11.86
N TYR A 599 -12.81 -2.54 -11.88
CA TYR A 599 -11.89 -1.53 -11.38
C TYR A 599 -10.94 -1.09 -12.49
N GLY A 600 -10.75 0.24 -12.62
CA GLY A 600 -9.86 0.82 -13.62
C GLY A 600 -8.38 0.62 -13.26
N TYR A 601 -7.57 0.46 -14.29
CA TYR A 601 -6.11 0.29 -14.20
C TYR A 601 -5.37 1.44 -14.91
N LEU A 602 -6.07 2.53 -15.16
CA LEU A 602 -5.45 3.73 -15.71
C LEU A 602 -4.62 4.44 -14.64
N PRO A 603 -3.52 5.06 -15.06
CA PRO A 603 -2.67 5.82 -14.17
C PRO A 603 -3.46 6.96 -13.50
N ARG A 604 -3.26 7.10 -12.21
CA ARG A 604 -3.86 8.18 -11.42
C ARG A 604 -2.78 9.11 -10.90
N GLY A 605 -3.16 10.36 -10.73
CA GLY A 605 -2.30 11.37 -10.15
C GLY A 605 -1.81 11.01 -8.77
N ARG A 606 -0.69 11.58 -8.44
CA ARG A 606 -0.13 11.48 -7.11
C ARG A 606 -1.18 11.88 -6.05
N HIS A 607 -1.27 11.13 -4.97
CA HIS A 607 -2.31 11.26 -3.92
C HIS A 607 -3.74 10.93 -4.36
N SER A 608 -3.93 10.24 -5.47
CA SER A 608 -5.21 9.66 -5.88
C SER A 608 -5.14 8.13 -5.70
N TYR A 609 -5.25 7.67 -4.47
CA TYR A 609 -5.00 6.27 -4.09
C TYR A 609 -6.21 5.36 -4.24
N ALA A 610 -7.41 5.91 -4.36
CA ALA A 610 -8.61 5.09 -4.51
C ALA A 610 -8.67 4.47 -5.91
N PRO A 611 -8.90 3.15 -6.04
CA PRO A 611 -9.11 2.51 -7.33
C PRO A 611 -10.35 3.10 -8.01
N GLN A 612 -10.25 3.32 -9.32
CA GLN A 612 -11.41 3.81 -10.07
C GLN A 612 -12.44 2.72 -10.21
N LEU A 613 -13.68 3.05 -9.87
CA LEU A 613 -14.81 2.17 -10.04
C LEU A 613 -15.39 2.33 -11.45
N LEU A 614 -15.46 1.24 -12.19
CA LEU A 614 -16.08 1.14 -13.50
C LEU A 614 -17.43 0.43 -13.35
N TYR A 615 -18.51 1.22 -13.48
CA TYR A 615 -19.88 0.77 -13.33
C TYR A 615 -20.76 1.42 -14.40
N GLY A 616 -21.72 0.66 -14.93
CA GLY A 616 -22.51 1.06 -16.07
C GLY A 616 -21.79 0.74 -17.38
N ARG A 617 -22.06 1.47 -18.43
CA ARG A 617 -21.41 1.39 -19.73
C ARG A 617 -20.77 2.72 -20.08
N GLY A 618 -19.50 2.71 -20.48
CA GLY A 618 -18.80 3.96 -20.75
C GLY A 618 -17.34 3.81 -21.07
N TYR A 619 -16.63 4.92 -20.97
CA TYR A 619 -15.17 4.97 -21.14
C TYR A 619 -14.54 5.94 -20.15
N ASP A 620 -13.26 5.74 -19.88
CA ASP A 620 -12.38 6.61 -19.11
C ASP A 620 -11.13 6.92 -19.91
N LEU A 621 -10.71 8.18 -19.90
CA LEU A 621 -9.52 8.67 -20.59
C LEU A 621 -8.63 9.39 -19.59
N VAL A 622 -7.34 9.13 -19.64
CA VAL A 622 -6.35 9.78 -18.77
C VAL A 622 -5.17 10.26 -19.61
N LEU A 623 -4.80 11.50 -19.35
CA LEU A 623 -3.58 12.14 -19.84
C LEU A 623 -2.74 12.54 -18.62
N ARG A 624 -1.48 12.13 -18.57
CA ARG A 624 -0.54 12.52 -17.52
C ARG A 624 0.77 12.98 -18.12
N LEU A 625 1.24 14.09 -17.61
CA LEU A 625 2.51 14.70 -17.99
C LEU A 625 3.40 14.83 -16.76
N ARG A 626 4.65 14.43 -16.88
CA ARG A 626 5.67 14.61 -15.86
C ARG A 626 6.86 15.33 -16.44
N ALA A 627 7.23 16.44 -15.82
CA ALA A 627 8.37 17.25 -16.23
C ALA A 627 9.38 17.37 -15.09
N ARG A 628 10.66 17.24 -15.42
CA ARG A 628 11.76 17.48 -14.51
C ARG A 628 12.48 18.77 -14.95
N LEU A 629 12.47 19.78 -14.07
CA LEU A 629 13.11 21.06 -14.34
C LEU A 629 14.40 21.11 -13.52
N GLY A 630 15.51 20.85 -14.21
CA GLY A 630 16.81 20.69 -13.57
C GLY A 630 16.86 19.47 -12.63
N ARG A 631 17.70 19.56 -11.58
CA ARG A 631 17.90 18.44 -10.62
C ARG A 631 16.94 18.48 -9.44
N ARG A 632 16.30 19.61 -9.18
CA ARG A 632 15.56 19.87 -7.94
C ARG A 632 14.06 19.87 -8.09
N TRP A 633 13.52 20.27 -9.25
CA TRP A 633 12.09 20.44 -9.47
C TRP A 633 11.49 19.29 -10.29
N ARG A 634 10.33 18.83 -9.89
CA ARG A 634 9.49 17.92 -10.63
C ARG A 634 8.06 18.42 -10.63
N LEU A 635 7.49 18.53 -11.80
CA LEU A 635 6.09 18.89 -12.01
C LEU A 635 5.34 17.68 -12.56
N GLU A 636 4.15 17.44 -12.06
CA GLU A 636 3.25 16.40 -12.57
C GLU A 636 1.88 17.03 -12.80
N GLY A 637 1.32 16.84 -13.98
CA GLY A 637 -0.02 17.23 -14.35
C GLY A 637 -0.82 16.01 -14.81
N GLU A 638 -2.09 15.95 -14.47
CA GLU A 638 -3.02 14.93 -14.93
C GLU A 638 -4.36 15.57 -15.29
N ALA A 639 -4.97 15.07 -16.36
CA ALA A 639 -6.35 15.31 -16.70
C ALA A 639 -7.02 13.96 -16.95
N SER A 640 -8.18 13.70 -16.36
CA SER A 640 -8.95 12.50 -16.63
C SER A 640 -10.42 12.81 -16.84
N TYR A 641 -11.05 12.08 -17.75
CA TYR A 641 -12.44 12.24 -18.12
C TYR A 641 -13.12 10.88 -18.19
N GLN A 642 -14.19 10.71 -17.40
CA GLN A 642 -15.02 9.53 -17.42
C GLN A 642 -16.41 9.84 -17.96
N ARG A 643 -16.86 9.06 -18.92
CA ARG A 643 -18.22 9.17 -19.45
C ARG A 643 -18.98 7.86 -19.29
N GLN A 644 -20.19 7.97 -18.74
CA GLN A 644 -21.17 6.89 -18.69
C GLN A 644 -22.29 7.17 -19.69
N PHE A 645 -22.64 6.17 -20.52
CA PHE A 645 -23.63 6.36 -21.59
C PHE A 645 -25.08 6.35 -21.11
N VAL A 646 -25.34 5.66 -20.01
CA VAL A 646 -26.71 5.44 -19.48
C VAL A 646 -27.05 6.40 -18.34
N SER A 647 -26.07 7.14 -17.84
CA SER A 647 -26.27 8.08 -16.73
C SER A 647 -26.70 9.45 -17.24
N SER A 648 -27.79 10.00 -16.68
CA SER A 648 -28.17 11.41 -16.83
C SER A 648 -27.23 12.37 -16.06
N ARG A 649 -26.29 11.82 -15.27
CA ARG A 649 -25.34 12.63 -14.52
C ARG A 649 -24.26 13.19 -15.43
N PRO A 650 -23.85 14.43 -15.22
CA PRO A 650 -22.74 15.01 -15.97
C PRO A 650 -21.46 14.18 -15.77
N SER A 651 -20.69 14.05 -16.83
CA SER A 651 -19.44 13.33 -16.82
C SER A 651 -18.37 14.15 -16.08
N PRO A 652 -17.80 13.65 -15.00
CA PRO A 652 -16.82 14.42 -14.24
C PRO A 652 -15.48 14.49 -14.99
N MET A 653 -14.85 15.65 -14.92
CA MET A 653 -13.49 15.88 -15.34
C MET A 653 -12.62 16.08 -14.10
N HIS A 654 -11.48 15.41 -14.03
CA HIS A 654 -10.56 15.50 -12.90
C HIS A 654 -9.25 16.10 -13.38
N TYR A 655 -8.73 17.02 -12.61
CA TYR A 655 -7.41 17.61 -12.80
C TYR A 655 -6.58 17.40 -11.55
N ALA A 656 -5.31 17.09 -11.73
CA ALA A 656 -4.34 17.05 -10.65
C ALA A 656 -3.06 17.75 -11.07
N LEU A 657 -2.50 18.53 -10.18
CA LEU A 657 -1.21 19.18 -10.34
C LEU A 657 -0.37 18.94 -9.09
N SER A 658 0.86 18.51 -9.27
CA SER A 658 1.82 18.38 -8.17
C SER A 658 3.13 19.05 -8.53
N CYS A 659 3.69 19.81 -7.58
CA CYS A 659 4.98 20.43 -7.67
C CYS A 659 5.85 19.92 -6.52
N ILE A 660 6.99 19.37 -6.85
CA ILE A 660 7.92 18.76 -5.90
C ILE A 660 9.28 19.43 -6.03
N TYR A 661 9.77 19.93 -4.91
CA TYR A 661 11.11 20.49 -4.79
C TYR A 661 11.99 19.62 -3.89
N ARG A 662 13.19 19.29 -4.34
CA ARG A 662 14.19 18.49 -3.59
C ARG A 662 15.43 19.32 -3.30
N TYR A 663 15.93 19.25 -2.08
CA TYR A 663 17.13 19.98 -1.63
C TYR A 663 18.09 19.09 -0.84
#